data_fa10e519ead6f827169ee9f421cb1be2
#
_entry.id   fa10e519ead6f827169ee9f421cb1be2
#
_cell.length_a   1.000
_cell.length_b   1.000
_cell.length_c   1.000
_cell.angle_alpha   90.00
_cell.angle_beta   90.00
_cell.angle_gamma   90.00
#
_symmetry.space_group_name_H-M   'P 1'
#
loop_
_entity.id
_entity.type
_entity.pdbx_description
1 polymer ?
#
loop_
_entity_poly.entity_id
_entity_poly.type
_entity_poly.pdbx_seq_one_letter_code
_entity_poly.pdbx_strand_id
1 'polypeptide(L)'
;MTTNQGPENRSINIRSGNYNESIEGDYIQGDFIQGSVIYINKSLFQISDFLGRRTFDVAKPTTQEEYKQRKVLLNKVKNYWIEGVLEKSLHTRVMIELSLEERLDAVEHLGIDELPDKSGQALPKAVGVTDVFTQMGEGRTLLILGEPGAGKTTTLLTLTKHLITRTQEDLSRPIPVVFNLSSWASKRQNIADWLVQELNRQYKVSKSLAKLWIKEQQLLLTLDGLDEVKSEYREDCVQALNEFMQKHGQTEIIVCSRIQDYKALSTRLQLQGAICVQSLTDEQIKQYLNSAGNQLEALRTLLEKDTALQELAKSPLTLSVMTLAYEGKLVEDLPQTNSIEEHRRHLFNTYIETMFSRKQAKQKYPKEQAMRWLIWLAKRLSQTSQTMFLIEGLQPTWFQTKTQKILYRIGSFLIGGLLGGLIGGLIGLLDQSKSFQLSLLIGVPIGGLSLLSQMTEIKTVETLKLWSWQEARKLLMNGLVVTLPLGLILGLLNGKNLELKLFLGVVYWLIAALILGLPGGLRGPEIERKTSPNQGISNSGRNAVIIGLISGLIGILIGQLIGKRNLVLLGLDFGLIFGLIFGGGKACIQHFTLRFILYSKGYIPRNYAHFLDYGTERIFLQKVGGGYIFVHRMLLEHFAQMASVSVQSTTVPNLQFIDRNNAPSEPDLTNVGNSASQPQTLVKNHIVCTNCGNNNPPNFKFCSKCGTPLIKPSI
;
A
#
# COMPACT_ATOMS: atom_id res chain seq x y z
N MET A 1 -25.28 -73.71 14.03
CA MET A 1 -24.79 -72.93 15.17
C MET A 1 -23.68 -72.05 14.64
N THR A 2 -23.98 -70.83 14.24
CA THR A 2 -23.08 -69.85 13.72
C THR A 2 -23.22 -68.60 14.57
N THR A 3 -22.23 -68.36 15.40
CA THR A 3 -22.14 -67.21 16.27
C THR A 3 -21.60 -66.01 15.49
N ASN A 4 -22.43 -65.00 15.39
CA ASN A 4 -22.16 -63.73 14.84
C ASN A 4 -21.34 -62.90 15.88
N GLN A 5 -20.04 -62.57 15.63
CA GLN A 5 -19.29 -61.67 16.42
C GLN A 5 -19.29 -60.29 15.70
N GLY A 6 -19.88 -59.32 16.36
CA GLY A 6 -19.85 -57.91 15.93
C GLY A 6 -18.47 -57.27 16.10
N PRO A 7 -18.18 -56.11 15.48
CA PRO A 7 -16.87 -55.51 15.51
C PRO A 7 -16.53 -54.92 16.89
N GLU A 8 -15.39 -55.34 17.43
CA GLU A 8 -14.80 -54.77 18.65
C GLU A 8 -14.46 -53.29 18.48
N ASN A 9 -15.00 -52.46 19.36
CA ASN A 9 -14.58 -51.08 19.53
C ASN A 9 -13.18 -51.03 20.12
N ARG A 10 -12.16 -50.72 19.29
CA ARG A 10 -10.82 -50.41 19.77
C ARG A 10 -10.70 -48.92 20.03
N SER A 11 -10.60 -48.49 21.28
CA SER A 11 -10.23 -47.18 21.67
C SER A 11 -8.70 -47.04 21.67
N ILE A 12 -8.13 -46.21 20.81
CA ILE A 12 -6.70 -45.92 20.75
C ILE A 12 -6.44 -44.61 21.52
N ASN A 13 -5.65 -44.69 22.55
CA ASN A 13 -5.26 -43.54 23.37
C ASN A 13 -3.82 -43.12 22.97
N ILE A 14 -3.68 -42.05 22.16
CA ILE A 14 -2.38 -41.57 21.70
C ILE A 14 -1.88 -40.49 22.66
N ARG A 15 -0.87 -40.83 23.48
CA ARG A 15 -0.01 -39.86 24.14
C ARG A 15 1.28 -39.71 23.32
N SER A 16 1.40 -38.59 22.57
CA SER A 16 2.61 -38.08 21.89
C SER A 16 3.46 -39.15 21.15
N GLY A 17 3.36 -39.19 19.81
CA GLY A 17 4.26 -39.94 18.93
C GLY A 17 3.65 -40.17 17.56
N ASN A 18 4.45 -40.13 16.50
CA ASN A 18 4.03 -40.47 15.13
C ASN A 18 3.75 -41.98 15.04
N TYR A 19 2.52 -42.34 14.69
CA TYR A 19 2.13 -43.71 14.38
C TYR A 19 2.03 -43.87 12.87
N ASN A 20 2.84 -44.76 12.29
CA ASN A 20 2.76 -45.17 10.90
C ASN A 20 2.27 -46.61 10.81
N GLU A 21 1.06 -46.82 10.35
CA GLU A 21 0.53 -48.12 9.96
C GLU A 21 0.43 -48.16 8.42
N SER A 22 1.02 -49.12 7.76
CA SER A 22 0.87 -49.29 6.31
C SER A 22 -0.49 -49.92 6.04
N ILE A 23 -1.38 -49.15 5.41
CA ILE A 23 -2.70 -49.63 4.95
C ILE A 23 -2.60 -49.82 3.44
N GLU A 24 -2.80 -51.03 2.95
CA GLU A 24 -2.99 -51.32 1.53
C GLU A 24 -4.43 -50.92 1.13
N GLY A 25 -4.57 -49.77 0.51
CA GLY A 25 -5.82 -49.22 0.01
C GLY A 25 -5.86 -47.69 0.07
N ASP A 26 -6.62 -47.07 -0.81
CA ASP A 26 -6.78 -45.62 -0.89
C ASP A 26 -7.38 -45.03 0.39
N TYR A 27 -6.56 -44.37 1.22
CA TYR A 27 -6.98 -43.67 2.42
C TYR A 27 -7.14 -42.17 2.13
N ILE A 28 -8.39 -41.68 2.20
CA ILE A 28 -8.70 -40.25 2.08
C ILE A 28 -8.81 -39.69 3.49
N GLN A 29 -7.83 -38.89 3.89
CA GLN A 29 -7.84 -38.15 5.15
C GLN A 29 -8.61 -36.82 4.95
N GLY A 30 -9.88 -36.82 5.32
CA GLY A 30 -10.75 -35.64 5.33
C GLY A 30 -11.96 -35.91 6.20
N ASP A 31 -12.56 -34.88 6.76
CA ASP A 31 -13.79 -35.03 7.56
C ASP A 31 -14.89 -35.69 6.75
N PHE A 32 -15.37 -36.81 7.25
CA PHE A 32 -16.44 -37.57 6.63
C PHE A 32 -17.77 -36.85 6.84
N ILE A 33 -18.20 -36.07 5.83
CA ILE A 33 -19.59 -35.60 5.77
C ILE A 33 -20.44 -36.74 5.20
N GLN A 34 -21.23 -37.36 6.05
CA GLN A 34 -22.15 -38.41 5.70
C GLN A 34 -23.27 -37.83 4.83
N GLY A 35 -23.24 -38.10 3.55
CA GLY A 35 -24.37 -37.86 2.64
C GLY A 35 -23.99 -37.01 1.41
N SER A 36 -23.98 -37.68 0.29
CA SER A 36 -23.93 -37.18 -1.09
C SER A 36 -22.54 -37.02 -1.68
N VAL A 37 -22.17 -37.97 -2.52
CA VAL A 37 -21.14 -37.76 -3.55
C VAL A 37 -21.67 -36.66 -4.49
N ILE A 38 -21.17 -35.46 -4.33
CA ILE A 38 -21.50 -34.35 -5.23
C ILE A 38 -20.70 -34.57 -6.51
N TYR A 39 -21.37 -34.98 -7.57
CA TYR A 39 -20.80 -34.89 -8.91
C TYR A 39 -20.68 -33.42 -9.30
N ILE A 40 -19.52 -32.84 -9.04
CA ILE A 40 -19.18 -31.52 -9.60
C ILE A 40 -19.11 -31.69 -11.11
N ASN A 41 -19.97 -30.97 -11.82
CA ASN A 41 -20.10 -31.08 -13.26
C ASN A 41 -18.74 -30.68 -13.89
N LYS A 42 -18.18 -31.61 -14.68
CA LYS A 42 -16.86 -31.50 -15.33
C LYS A 42 -16.69 -30.32 -16.31
N SER A 43 -17.64 -29.40 -16.42
CA SER A 43 -17.62 -28.37 -17.45
C SER A 43 -16.49 -27.34 -17.32
N LEU A 44 -16.09 -26.96 -16.11
CA LEU A 44 -14.87 -26.14 -15.89
C LEU A 44 -13.58 -26.90 -16.28
N PHE A 45 -13.63 -28.23 -16.42
CA PHE A 45 -12.44 -29.09 -16.41
C PHE A 45 -12.14 -29.76 -17.76
N GLN A 46 -13.06 -29.73 -18.70
CA GLN A 46 -12.82 -30.29 -20.06
C GLN A 46 -11.89 -29.41 -20.89
N ILE A 47 -11.71 -28.13 -20.50
CA ILE A 47 -10.83 -27.20 -21.22
C ILE A 47 -9.34 -27.52 -20.96
N SER A 48 -8.97 -28.01 -19.76
CA SER A 48 -7.58 -28.35 -19.43
C SER A 48 -7.06 -29.57 -20.21
N ASP A 49 -7.92 -30.51 -20.54
CA ASP A 49 -7.54 -31.70 -21.31
C ASP A 49 -7.34 -31.42 -22.79
N PHE A 50 -7.96 -30.34 -23.33
CA PHE A 50 -7.81 -29.94 -24.73
C PHE A 50 -6.55 -29.13 -25.01
N LEU A 51 -6.03 -28.39 -24.00
CA LEU A 51 -4.80 -27.56 -24.11
C LEU A 51 -3.50 -28.33 -23.89
N GLY A 52 -3.50 -29.65 -24.04
CA GLY A 52 -2.31 -30.50 -24.07
C GLY A 52 -1.43 -30.33 -22.81
N ARG A 53 -1.46 -31.30 -21.90
CA ARG A 53 -0.56 -31.41 -20.75
C ARG A 53 0.90 -31.15 -21.15
N ARG A 54 1.34 -29.91 -21.04
CA ARG A 54 2.76 -29.61 -20.96
C ARG A 54 3.10 -29.58 -19.47
N THR A 55 3.65 -30.65 -18.96
CA THR A 55 4.33 -30.67 -17.67
C THR A 55 5.52 -29.74 -17.75
N PHE A 56 5.37 -28.55 -17.23
CA PHE A 56 6.45 -27.56 -17.21
C PHE A 56 7.10 -27.61 -15.82
N ASP A 57 8.33 -28.04 -15.77
CA ASP A 57 9.15 -27.95 -14.58
C ASP A 57 9.37 -26.47 -14.23
N VAL A 58 8.64 -25.96 -13.23
CA VAL A 58 9.00 -24.72 -12.57
C VAL A 58 10.40 -24.93 -12.00
N ALA A 59 11.34 -24.05 -12.34
CA ALA A 59 12.72 -24.18 -11.93
C ALA A 59 12.82 -24.33 -10.40
N LYS A 60 13.21 -25.52 -9.94
CA LYS A 60 13.34 -25.81 -8.50
C LYS A 60 14.46 -24.96 -7.91
N PRO A 61 14.33 -24.47 -6.65
CA PRO A 61 15.38 -23.71 -6.00
C PRO A 61 16.65 -24.56 -5.95
N THR A 62 17.72 -24.06 -6.58
CA THR A 62 18.99 -24.79 -6.76
C THR A 62 19.98 -24.59 -5.63
N THR A 63 19.77 -23.52 -4.80
CA THR A 63 20.68 -23.15 -3.72
C THR A 63 19.98 -23.02 -2.38
N GLN A 64 20.71 -23.30 -1.28
CA GLN A 64 20.22 -23.11 0.08
C GLN A 64 19.83 -21.64 0.37
N GLU A 65 20.50 -20.68 -0.25
CA GLU A 65 20.20 -19.25 -0.09
C GLU A 65 18.87 -18.90 -0.77
N GLU A 66 18.63 -19.41 -1.97
CA GLU A 66 17.35 -19.21 -2.66
C GLU A 66 16.17 -19.79 -1.86
N TYR A 67 16.35 -20.98 -1.29
CA TYR A 67 15.37 -21.61 -0.42
C TYR A 67 15.03 -20.73 0.80
N LYS A 68 16.04 -20.12 1.44
CA LYS A 68 15.84 -19.17 2.53
C LYS A 68 15.08 -17.92 2.08
N GLN A 69 15.41 -17.38 0.90
CA GLN A 69 14.77 -16.19 0.35
C GLN A 69 13.28 -16.43 0.04
N ARG A 70 12.96 -17.58 -0.56
CA ARG A 70 11.57 -18.00 -0.81
C ARG A 70 10.77 -18.08 0.49
N LYS A 71 11.31 -18.75 1.51
CA LYS A 71 10.68 -18.83 2.84
C LYS A 71 10.48 -17.46 3.50
N VAL A 72 11.43 -16.54 3.33
CA VAL A 72 11.30 -15.16 3.87
C VAL A 72 10.19 -14.39 3.16
N LEU A 73 10.09 -14.48 1.83
CA LEU A 73 9.00 -13.83 1.08
C LEU A 73 7.64 -14.41 1.46
N LEU A 74 7.52 -15.74 1.48
CA LEU A 74 6.28 -16.44 1.83
C LEU A 74 5.78 -16.04 3.22
N ASN A 75 6.66 -16.00 4.22
CA ASN A 75 6.31 -15.53 5.57
C ASN A 75 5.89 -14.05 5.58
N LYS A 76 6.46 -13.20 4.74
CA LYS A 76 6.02 -11.80 4.63
C LYS A 76 4.62 -11.68 4.06
N VAL A 77 4.33 -12.41 2.99
CA VAL A 77 2.98 -12.41 2.41
C VAL A 77 1.97 -12.90 3.45
N LYS A 78 2.29 -13.99 4.17
CA LYS A 78 1.45 -14.51 5.27
C LYS A 78 1.20 -13.45 6.34
N ASN A 79 2.27 -12.85 6.90
CA ASN A 79 2.15 -11.87 7.97
C ASN A 79 1.45 -10.58 7.54
N TYR A 80 1.60 -10.17 6.28
CA TYR A 80 0.98 -8.93 5.79
C TYR A 80 -0.50 -9.15 5.49
N TRP A 81 -0.82 -10.15 4.69
CA TRP A 81 -2.15 -10.29 4.11
C TRP A 81 -3.05 -11.26 4.88
N ILE A 82 -2.50 -12.34 5.40
CA ILE A 82 -3.32 -13.30 6.16
C ILE A 82 -3.45 -12.83 7.62
N GLU A 83 -2.35 -12.77 8.38
CA GLU A 83 -2.38 -12.38 9.78
C GLU A 83 -2.69 -10.87 9.97
N GLY A 84 -2.23 -10.03 9.04
CA GLY A 84 -2.41 -8.59 9.07
C GLY A 84 -3.77 -8.11 8.58
N VAL A 85 -4.35 -8.70 7.53
CA VAL A 85 -5.59 -8.25 6.89
C VAL A 85 -6.73 -9.25 7.10
N LEU A 86 -6.59 -10.49 6.63
CA LEU A 86 -7.68 -11.46 6.64
C LEU A 86 -8.15 -11.79 8.07
N GLU A 87 -7.25 -12.17 8.96
CA GLU A 87 -7.56 -12.60 10.33
C GLU A 87 -7.96 -11.46 11.27
N LYS A 88 -7.59 -10.21 10.92
CA LYS A 88 -7.99 -9.00 11.67
C LYS A 88 -9.15 -8.23 11.02
N SER A 89 -9.72 -8.77 9.96
CA SER A 89 -10.86 -8.13 9.30
C SER A 89 -12.07 -8.06 10.25
N LEU A 90 -13.00 -7.15 9.98
CA LEU A 90 -14.24 -7.00 10.78
C LEU A 90 -15.09 -8.28 10.80
N HIS A 91 -14.86 -9.18 9.84
CA HIS A 91 -15.55 -10.46 9.72
C HIS A 91 -15.12 -11.54 10.73
N THR A 92 -14.06 -11.31 11.53
CA THR A 92 -13.55 -12.31 12.49
C THR A 92 -14.55 -12.71 13.60
N ARG A 93 -15.58 -11.91 13.82
CA ARG A 93 -16.62 -12.26 14.81
C ARG A 93 -17.60 -13.32 14.32
N VAL A 94 -17.97 -13.27 13.04
CA VAL A 94 -18.81 -14.28 12.39
C VAL A 94 -18.39 -14.41 10.92
N MET A 95 -17.88 -15.56 10.54
CA MET A 95 -17.57 -15.86 9.14
C MET A 95 -18.90 -16.11 8.41
N ILE A 96 -19.22 -15.25 7.44
CA ILE A 96 -20.35 -15.48 6.54
C ILE A 96 -19.80 -16.25 5.35
N GLU A 97 -20.37 -17.41 5.08
CA GLU A 97 -20.04 -18.21 3.92
C GLU A 97 -20.60 -17.54 2.67
N LEU A 98 -19.71 -17.15 1.75
CA LEU A 98 -20.08 -16.42 0.53
C LEU A 98 -20.43 -17.40 -0.58
N SER A 99 -21.57 -17.20 -1.21
CA SER A 99 -21.99 -17.98 -2.39
C SER A 99 -21.22 -17.50 -3.63
N LEU A 100 -20.85 -18.45 -4.49
CA LEU A 100 -20.12 -18.21 -5.73
C LEU A 100 -20.96 -18.60 -6.95
N GLU A 101 -20.83 -17.86 -8.03
CA GLU A 101 -21.46 -18.12 -9.32
C GLU A 101 -20.38 -18.20 -10.40
N GLU A 102 -20.49 -19.17 -11.29
CA GLU A 102 -19.59 -19.30 -12.44
C GLU A 102 -19.91 -18.29 -13.53
N ARG A 103 -18.90 -17.59 -14.06
CA ARG A 103 -19.04 -16.50 -15.04
C ARG A 103 -18.04 -16.62 -16.18
N LEU A 104 -18.10 -17.75 -16.89
CA LEU A 104 -17.23 -17.99 -18.05
C LEU A 104 -17.41 -16.96 -19.17
N ASP A 105 -18.59 -16.31 -19.25
CA ASP A 105 -18.89 -15.19 -20.16
C ASP A 105 -18.04 -13.93 -19.92
N ALA A 106 -17.40 -13.83 -18.77
CA ALA A 106 -16.62 -12.66 -18.39
C ALA A 106 -15.16 -12.70 -18.91
N VAL A 107 -14.67 -13.83 -19.40
CA VAL A 107 -13.28 -13.98 -19.87
C VAL A 107 -13.23 -14.35 -21.34
N GLU A 108 -12.15 -13.97 -22.01
CA GLU A 108 -11.88 -14.34 -23.39
C GLU A 108 -11.09 -15.64 -23.42
N HIS A 109 -11.66 -16.69 -24.03
CA HIS A 109 -11.01 -17.98 -24.15
C HIS A 109 -10.22 -18.08 -25.46
N LEU A 110 -8.93 -18.40 -25.37
CA LEU A 110 -8.07 -18.61 -26.52
C LEU A 110 -8.45 -19.94 -27.21
N GLY A 111 -9.15 -19.85 -28.35
CA GLY A 111 -9.31 -20.97 -29.29
C GLY A 111 -10.50 -21.90 -29.06
N ILE A 112 -11.56 -21.45 -28.41
CA ILE A 112 -12.83 -22.22 -28.28
C ILE A 112 -13.97 -21.34 -28.80
N ASP A 113 -14.47 -21.65 -30.02
CA ASP A 113 -15.54 -20.89 -30.65
C ASP A 113 -16.96 -21.21 -30.13
N GLU A 114 -17.14 -22.30 -29.37
CA GLU A 114 -18.42 -22.70 -28.76
C GLU A 114 -18.24 -23.09 -27.30
N LEU A 115 -18.48 -22.15 -26.38
CA LEU A 115 -18.68 -22.47 -24.97
C LEU A 115 -20.12 -22.94 -24.76
N PRO A 116 -20.36 -24.03 -23.97
CA PRO A 116 -21.71 -24.37 -23.56
C PRO A 116 -22.31 -23.19 -22.78
N ASP A 117 -23.56 -22.84 -23.10
CA ASP A 117 -24.35 -21.76 -22.50
C ASP A 117 -24.67 -22.02 -21.01
N LYS A 118 -23.62 -22.07 -20.18
CA LYS A 118 -23.69 -22.34 -18.73
C LYS A 118 -23.24 -21.18 -17.88
N SER A 119 -23.09 -20.00 -18.44
CA SER A 119 -22.81 -18.80 -17.68
C SER A 119 -23.97 -18.46 -16.75
N GLY A 120 -23.68 -18.12 -15.50
CA GLY A 120 -24.68 -17.75 -14.50
C GLY A 120 -25.21 -18.91 -13.64
N GLN A 121 -24.54 -20.05 -13.61
CA GLN A 121 -24.89 -21.13 -12.69
C GLN A 121 -24.27 -20.89 -11.30
N ALA A 122 -25.14 -20.82 -10.28
CA ALA A 122 -24.70 -20.80 -8.88
C ALA A 122 -23.95 -22.09 -8.56
N LEU A 123 -22.75 -21.97 -8.03
CA LEU A 123 -21.98 -23.13 -7.55
C LEU A 123 -22.66 -23.71 -6.29
N PRO A 124 -22.59 -25.04 -6.08
CA PRO A 124 -23.08 -25.64 -4.86
C PRO A 124 -22.46 -24.97 -3.62
N LYS A 125 -23.23 -24.75 -2.54
CA LYS A 125 -22.77 -24.08 -1.31
C LYS A 125 -21.50 -24.68 -0.69
N ALA A 126 -21.23 -25.98 -0.96
CA ALA A 126 -20.03 -26.67 -0.48
C ALA A 126 -18.77 -26.40 -1.31
N VAL A 127 -18.86 -25.70 -2.45
CA VAL A 127 -17.73 -25.46 -3.35
C VAL A 127 -17.15 -24.07 -3.08
N GLY A 128 -15.97 -24.03 -2.47
CA GLY A 128 -15.24 -22.80 -2.23
C GLY A 128 -14.33 -22.39 -3.41
N VAL A 129 -13.85 -21.16 -3.37
CA VAL A 129 -12.88 -20.64 -4.36
C VAL A 129 -11.63 -21.52 -4.46
N THR A 130 -11.24 -22.16 -3.37
CA THR A 130 -10.09 -23.06 -3.29
C THR A 130 -10.28 -24.29 -4.15
N ASP A 131 -11.49 -24.86 -4.11
CA ASP A 131 -11.84 -26.06 -4.89
C ASP A 131 -11.87 -25.72 -6.37
N VAL A 132 -12.52 -24.61 -6.73
CA VAL A 132 -12.54 -24.09 -8.12
C VAL A 132 -11.12 -23.95 -8.65
N PHE A 133 -10.26 -23.21 -7.94
CA PHE A 133 -8.89 -22.95 -8.39
C PHE A 133 -8.03 -24.21 -8.45
N THR A 134 -8.17 -25.12 -7.47
CA THR A 134 -7.38 -26.36 -7.44
C THR A 134 -7.74 -27.31 -8.59
N GLN A 135 -9.01 -27.34 -8.99
CA GLN A 135 -9.48 -28.20 -10.06
C GLN A 135 -9.09 -27.71 -11.48
N MET A 136 -8.66 -26.45 -11.64
CA MET A 136 -8.21 -25.90 -12.94
C MET A 136 -6.90 -26.51 -13.47
N GLY A 137 -6.15 -27.29 -12.66
CA GLY A 137 -4.88 -27.92 -13.07
C GLY A 137 -3.66 -27.03 -12.83
N GLU A 138 -2.71 -27.02 -13.77
CA GLU A 138 -1.49 -26.18 -13.74
C GLU A 138 -1.63 -24.96 -14.65
N GLY A 139 -0.88 -23.89 -14.36
CA GLY A 139 -0.95 -22.64 -15.12
C GLY A 139 -2.28 -21.90 -14.95
N ARG A 140 -2.88 -22.02 -13.77
CA ARG A 140 -4.25 -21.56 -13.44
C ARG A 140 -4.38 -20.05 -13.50
N THR A 141 -5.45 -19.61 -14.15
CA THR A 141 -5.77 -18.17 -14.23
C THR A 141 -7.25 -17.95 -13.95
N LEU A 142 -7.56 -17.15 -12.91
CA LEU A 142 -8.91 -16.96 -12.40
C LEU A 142 -9.27 -15.49 -12.25
N LEU A 143 -10.46 -15.11 -12.70
CA LEU A 143 -11.08 -13.81 -12.44
C LEU A 143 -12.10 -13.93 -11.30
N ILE A 144 -11.99 -13.07 -10.28
CA ILE A 144 -12.95 -12.97 -9.19
C ILE A 144 -13.71 -11.65 -9.32
N LEU A 145 -14.98 -11.74 -9.65
CA LEU A 145 -15.89 -10.61 -9.78
C LEU A 145 -16.80 -10.47 -8.56
N GLY A 146 -17.48 -9.33 -8.43
CA GLY A 146 -18.51 -9.09 -7.43
C GLY A 146 -18.77 -7.61 -7.18
N GLU A 147 -19.85 -7.29 -6.49
CA GLU A 147 -20.23 -5.92 -6.13
C GLU A 147 -19.29 -5.28 -5.10
N PRO A 148 -19.30 -3.95 -4.93
CA PRO A 148 -18.54 -3.27 -3.88
C PRO A 148 -18.87 -3.82 -2.50
N GLY A 149 -17.84 -4.25 -1.75
CA GLY A 149 -18.03 -4.81 -0.40
C GLY A 149 -18.53 -6.26 -0.36
N ALA A 150 -18.71 -6.96 -1.50
CA ALA A 150 -19.15 -8.36 -1.57
C ALA A 150 -18.15 -9.37 -0.97
N GLY A 151 -16.92 -8.96 -0.66
CA GLY A 151 -15.91 -9.84 -0.08
C GLY A 151 -14.86 -10.38 -1.06
N LYS A 152 -14.71 -9.80 -2.26
CA LYS A 152 -13.70 -10.21 -3.26
C LYS A 152 -12.29 -10.36 -2.69
N THR A 153 -11.81 -9.32 -2.00
CA THR A 153 -10.48 -9.34 -1.36
C THR A 153 -10.40 -10.44 -0.28
N THR A 154 -11.48 -10.65 0.48
CA THR A 154 -11.55 -11.75 1.47
C THR A 154 -11.46 -13.11 0.79
N THR A 155 -12.20 -13.33 -0.30
CA THR A 155 -12.16 -14.56 -1.11
C THR A 155 -10.76 -14.79 -1.70
N LEU A 156 -10.14 -13.73 -2.27
CA LEU A 156 -8.75 -13.77 -2.77
C LEU A 156 -7.76 -14.17 -1.68
N LEU A 157 -7.86 -13.54 -0.50
CA LEU A 157 -6.96 -13.81 0.62
C LEU A 157 -7.20 -15.18 1.26
N THR A 158 -8.43 -15.68 1.26
CA THR A 158 -8.75 -17.05 1.69
C THR A 158 -8.08 -18.08 0.77
N LEU A 159 -8.18 -17.88 -0.55
CA LEU A 159 -7.45 -18.70 -1.52
C LEU A 159 -5.93 -18.56 -1.34
N THR A 160 -5.44 -17.33 -1.17
CA THR A 160 -4.01 -17.09 -0.93
C THR A 160 -3.50 -17.77 0.34
N LYS A 161 -4.30 -17.82 1.43
CA LYS A 161 -3.98 -18.55 2.66
C LYS A 161 -3.76 -20.04 2.40
N HIS A 162 -4.66 -20.67 1.65
CA HIS A 162 -4.53 -22.05 1.25
C HIS A 162 -3.27 -22.29 0.40
N LEU A 163 -3.03 -21.45 -0.61
CA LEU A 163 -1.84 -21.53 -1.46
C LEU A 163 -0.54 -21.35 -0.69
N ILE A 164 -0.50 -20.44 0.31
CA ILE A 164 0.64 -20.27 1.21
C ILE A 164 0.91 -21.56 1.98
N THR A 165 -0.13 -22.19 2.54
CA THR A 165 0.02 -23.46 3.27
C THR A 165 0.63 -24.55 2.38
N ARG A 166 0.11 -24.74 1.18
CA ARG A 166 0.66 -25.69 0.20
C ARG A 166 2.11 -25.38 -0.20
N THR A 167 2.46 -24.09 -0.35
CA THR A 167 3.83 -23.69 -0.66
C THR A 167 4.76 -23.82 0.56
N GLN A 168 4.24 -23.75 1.80
CA GLN A 168 5.03 -24.03 3.01
C GLN A 168 5.40 -25.52 3.13
N GLU A 169 4.53 -26.41 2.68
CA GLU A 169 4.79 -27.85 2.61
C GLU A 169 5.83 -28.20 1.53
N ASP A 170 5.77 -27.51 0.38
CA ASP A 170 6.67 -27.70 -0.75
C ASP A 170 7.13 -26.37 -1.34
N LEU A 171 8.29 -25.88 -0.91
CA LEU A 171 8.88 -24.61 -1.36
C LEU A 171 9.36 -24.63 -2.82
N SER A 172 9.23 -25.70 -3.57
CA SER A 172 9.45 -25.75 -5.01
C SER A 172 8.28 -25.12 -5.80
N ARG A 173 7.08 -25.07 -5.21
CA ARG A 173 5.88 -24.48 -5.82
C ARG A 173 6.01 -22.97 -6.00
N PRO A 174 5.31 -22.37 -6.97
CA PRO A 174 5.26 -20.90 -7.10
C PRO A 174 4.86 -20.22 -5.80
N ILE A 175 5.51 -19.09 -5.48
CA ILE A 175 5.25 -18.33 -4.26
C ILE A 175 4.03 -17.43 -4.50
N PRO A 176 2.91 -17.60 -3.77
CA PRO A 176 1.78 -16.68 -3.86
C PRO A 176 2.16 -15.30 -3.32
N VAL A 177 1.94 -14.25 -4.13
CA VAL A 177 2.27 -12.86 -3.76
C VAL A 177 1.11 -11.96 -4.12
N VAL A 178 0.66 -11.14 -3.16
CA VAL A 178 -0.49 -10.23 -3.32
C VAL A 178 -0.03 -8.85 -3.75
N PHE A 179 -0.63 -8.33 -4.81
CA PHE A 179 -0.41 -6.97 -5.30
C PHE A 179 -1.75 -6.24 -5.50
N ASN A 180 -1.72 -4.91 -5.38
CA ASN A 180 -2.86 -4.08 -5.73
C ASN A 180 -2.59 -3.33 -7.04
N LEU A 181 -3.45 -3.53 -8.03
CA LEU A 181 -3.31 -2.98 -9.38
C LEU A 181 -3.46 -1.46 -9.45
N SER A 182 -4.07 -0.81 -8.44
CA SER A 182 -4.22 0.66 -8.43
C SER A 182 -2.90 1.40 -8.61
N SER A 183 -1.79 0.82 -8.11
CA SER A 183 -0.46 1.42 -8.21
C SER A 183 0.14 1.39 -9.62
N TRP A 184 -0.34 0.51 -10.50
CA TRP A 184 0.13 0.38 -11.88
C TRP A 184 -0.12 1.65 -12.70
N ALA A 185 -1.29 2.29 -12.52
CA ALA A 185 -1.70 3.48 -13.25
C ALA A 185 -0.73 4.66 -13.13
N SER A 186 0.12 4.69 -12.10
CA SER A 186 1.03 5.80 -11.84
C SER A 186 2.14 5.95 -12.89
N LYS A 187 2.59 4.86 -13.52
CA LYS A 187 3.70 4.84 -14.48
C LYS A 187 3.38 4.17 -15.81
N ARG A 188 2.30 3.43 -15.90
CA ARG A 188 1.85 2.70 -17.11
C ARG A 188 2.98 1.93 -17.80
N GLN A 189 3.79 1.23 -17.04
CA GLN A 189 4.90 0.42 -17.51
C GLN A 189 4.41 -1.02 -17.76
N ASN A 190 5.22 -1.84 -18.44
CA ASN A 190 4.88 -3.25 -18.58
C ASN A 190 4.71 -3.93 -17.20
N ILE A 191 3.90 -4.97 -17.13
CA ILE A 191 3.56 -5.66 -15.87
C ILE A 191 4.81 -6.23 -15.18
N ALA A 192 5.77 -6.79 -15.93
CA ALA A 192 6.99 -7.35 -15.35
C ALA A 192 7.82 -6.28 -14.59
N ASP A 193 8.01 -5.10 -15.19
CA ASP A 193 8.75 -4.01 -14.54
C ASP A 193 7.97 -3.41 -13.36
N TRP A 194 6.65 -3.34 -13.44
CA TRP A 194 5.80 -2.95 -12.31
C TRP A 194 5.91 -3.94 -11.16
N LEU A 195 5.83 -5.25 -11.43
CA LEU A 195 6.01 -6.30 -10.42
C LEU A 195 7.38 -6.21 -9.72
N VAL A 196 8.47 -5.95 -10.47
CA VAL A 196 9.80 -5.73 -9.90
C VAL A 196 9.79 -4.55 -8.91
N GLN A 197 9.10 -3.45 -9.28
CA GLN A 197 9.02 -2.29 -8.41
C GLN A 197 8.15 -2.55 -7.17
N GLU A 198 7.03 -3.24 -7.32
CA GLU A 198 6.14 -3.58 -6.20
C GLU A 198 6.78 -4.60 -5.25
N LEU A 199 7.46 -5.63 -5.75
CA LEU A 199 8.25 -6.56 -4.94
C LEU A 199 9.30 -5.81 -4.11
N ASN A 200 9.99 -4.86 -4.73
CA ASN A 200 10.97 -4.04 -4.02
C ASN A 200 10.31 -3.07 -3.02
N ARG A 201 9.22 -2.40 -3.42
CA ARG A 201 8.54 -1.40 -2.59
C ARG A 201 7.86 -2.03 -1.38
N GLN A 202 7.04 -3.07 -1.60
CA GLN A 202 6.16 -3.67 -0.60
C GLN A 202 6.87 -4.76 0.21
N TYR A 203 7.56 -5.66 -0.47
CA TYR A 203 8.19 -6.82 0.16
C TYR A 203 9.70 -6.67 0.38
N LYS A 204 10.30 -5.56 -0.09
CA LYS A 204 11.74 -5.32 0.04
C LYS A 204 12.60 -6.45 -0.56
N VAL A 205 12.14 -7.00 -1.66
CA VAL A 205 12.92 -7.93 -2.49
C VAL A 205 13.87 -7.11 -3.36
N SER A 206 15.12 -7.53 -3.49
CA SER A 206 16.07 -6.85 -4.37
C SER A 206 15.58 -6.90 -5.83
N LYS A 207 15.85 -5.85 -6.60
CA LYS A 207 15.38 -5.79 -8.00
C LYS A 207 15.99 -6.91 -8.87
N SER A 208 17.20 -7.35 -8.56
CA SER A 208 17.87 -8.47 -9.24
C SER A 208 17.11 -9.78 -9.02
N LEU A 209 16.80 -10.09 -7.76
CA LEU A 209 16.06 -11.29 -7.39
C LEU A 209 14.63 -11.26 -7.91
N ALA A 210 13.96 -10.10 -7.83
CA ALA A 210 12.61 -9.92 -8.36
C ALA A 210 12.55 -10.18 -9.89
N LYS A 211 13.52 -9.65 -10.65
CA LYS A 211 13.64 -9.92 -12.09
C LYS A 211 13.87 -11.40 -12.39
N LEU A 212 14.69 -12.06 -11.60
CA LEU A 212 14.96 -13.50 -11.75
C LEU A 212 13.67 -14.30 -11.54
N TRP A 213 12.97 -14.10 -10.42
CA TRP A 213 11.75 -14.83 -10.10
C TRP A 213 10.61 -14.61 -11.10
N ILE A 214 10.47 -13.39 -11.65
CA ILE A 214 9.48 -13.11 -12.70
C ILE A 214 9.87 -13.81 -14.01
N LYS A 215 11.14 -13.73 -14.41
CA LYS A 215 11.64 -14.38 -15.62
C LYS A 215 11.47 -15.91 -15.57
N GLU A 216 11.74 -16.52 -14.43
CA GLU A 216 11.64 -17.96 -14.19
C GLU A 216 10.25 -18.41 -13.74
N GLN A 217 9.25 -17.48 -13.74
CA GLN A 217 7.85 -17.75 -13.42
C GLN A 217 7.65 -18.44 -12.06
N GLN A 218 8.49 -18.09 -11.06
CA GLN A 218 8.48 -18.68 -9.73
C GLN A 218 7.44 -18.05 -8.78
N LEU A 219 6.60 -17.13 -9.26
CA LEU A 219 5.58 -16.43 -8.50
C LEU A 219 4.18 -16.82 -8.97
N LEU A 220 3.26 -16.95 -8.04
CA LEU A 220 1.82 -16.97 -8.28
C LEU A 220 1.30 -15.55 -7.95
N LEU A 221 0.68 -14.90 -8.93
CA LEU A 221 0.26 -13.50 -8.80
C LEU A 221 -1.19 -13.40 -8.36
N THR A 222 -1.43 -12.85 -7.18
CA THR A 222 -2.78 -12.52 -6.71
C THR A 222 -2.98 -11.01 -6.78
N LEU A 223 -3.71 -10.56 -7.82
CA LEU A 223 -3.87 -9.17 -8.22
C LEU A 223 -5.23 -8.64 -7.78
N ASP A 224 -5.25 -7.81 -6.74
CA ASP A 224 -6.48 -7.19 -6.24
C ASP A 224 -6.71 -5.81 -6.85
N GLY A 225 -7.97 -5.43 -7.07
CA GLY A 225 -8.38 -4.08 -7.36
C GLY A 225 -8.11 -3.60 -8.78
N LEU A 226 -8.45 -4.36 -9.83
CA LEU A 226 -8.46 -3.86 -11.20
C LEU A 226 -9.43 -2.67 -11.36
N ASP A 227 -10.57 -2.69 -10.66
CA ASP A 227 -11.52 -1.57 -10.58
C ASP A 227 -10.95 -0.32 -9.89
N GLU A 228 -9.91 -0.46 -9.09
CA GLU A 228 -9.22 0.65 -8.43
C GLU A 228 -8.22 1.37 -9.34
N VAL A 229 -7.88 0.79 -10.49
CA VAL A 229 -7.17 1.48 -11.57
C VAL A 229 -8.06 2.59 -12.09
N LYS A 230 -7.52 3.80 -12.32
CA LYS A 230 -8.28 4.92 -12.88
C LYS A 230 -8.98 4.48 -14.16
N SER A 231 -10.25 4.85 -14.31
CA SER A 231 -11.08 4.41 -15.44
C SER A 231 -10.42 4.66 -16.80
N GLU A 232 -9.73 5.79 -16.96
CA GLU A 232 -9.00 6.18 -18.19
C GLU A 232 -7.81 5.27 -18.55
N TYR A 233 -7.31 4.44 -17.59
CA TYR A 233 -6.14 3.56 -17.79
C TYR A 233 -6.48 2.08 -17.55
N ARG A 234 -7.73 1.76 -17.29
CA ARG A 234 -8.13 0.39 -16.92
C ARG A 234 -8.05 -0.55 -18.12
N GLU A 235 -8.42 -0.07 -19.30
CA GLU A 235 -8.28 -0.79 -20.57
C GLU A 235 -6.81 -1.10 -20.88
N ASP A 236 -5.92 -0.08 -20.76
CA ASP A 236 -4.48 -0.26 -20.93
C ASP A 236 -3.91 -1.30 -19.95
N CYS A 237 -4.45 -1.36 -18.73
CA CYS A 237 -4.03 -2.33 -17.71
C CYS A 237 -4.40 -3.76 -18.11
N VAL A 238 -5.61 -3.96 -18.65
CA VAL A 238 -6.05 -5.27 -19.14
C VAL A 238 -5.20 -5.72 -20.32
N GLN A 239 -4.91 -4.85 -21.26
CA GLN A 239 -4.03 -5.16 -22.40
C GLN A 239 -2.63 -5.54 -21.91
N ALA A 240 -2.05 -4.77 -20.98
CA ALA A 240 -0.73 -5.06 -20.42
C ALA A 240 -0.69 -6.40 -19.66
N LEU A 241 -1.78 -6.78 -18.98
CA LEU A 241 -1.92 -8.10 -18.33
C LEU A 241 -1.99 -9.22 -19.38
N ASN A 242 -2.78 -9.05 -20.44
CA ASN A 242 -2.86 -10.03 -21.52
C ASN A 242 -1.51 -10.23 -22.21
N GLU A 243 -0.78 -9.14 -22.53
CA GLU A 243 0.59 -9.22 -23.06
C GLU A 243 1.57 -9.93 -22.11
N PHE A 244 1.42 -9.69 -20.80
CA PHE A 244 2.25 -10.36 -19.81
C PHE A 244 1.97 -11.85 -19.78
N MET A 245 0.70 -12.28 -19.82
CA MET A 245 0.31 -13.69 -19.83
C MET A 245 0.78 -14.39 -21.10
N GLN A 246 0.74 -13.74 -22.27
CA GLN A 246 1.28 -14.30 -23.51
C GLN A 246 2.78 -14.56 -23.42
N LYS A 247 3.54 -13.67 -22.76
CA LYS A 247 5.01 -13.82 -22.59
C LYS A 247 5.40 -14.78 -21.47
N HIS A 248 4.55 -14.93 -20.45
CA HIS A 248 4.77 -15.70 -19.24
C HIS A 248 3.63 -16.70 -19.00
N GLY A 249 3.35 -17.53 -19.99
CA GLY A 249 2.16 -18.39 -20.03
C GLY A 249 2.01 -19.45 -18.96
N GLN A 250 3.07 -19.69 -18.15
CA GLN A 250 3.03 -20.63 -17.01
C GLN A 250 2.76 -19.92 -15.67
N THR A 251 2.78 -18.59 -15.65
CA THR A 251 2.54 -17.83 -14.42
C THR A 251 1.08 -17.95 -14.01
N GLU A 252 0.82 -18.53 -12.86
CA GLU A 252 -0.52 -18.58 -12.27
C GLU A 252 -0.96 -17.19 -11.82
N ILE A 253 -2.16 -16.77 -12.23
CA ILE A 253 -2.68 -15.42 -12.00
C ILE A 253 -4.11 -15.46 -11.50
N ILE A 254 -4.39 -14.69 -10.45
CA ILE A 254 -5.73 -14.45 -9.94
C ILE A 254 -5.97 -12.95 -9.95
N VAL A 255 -7.06 -12.49 -10.56
CA VAL A 255 -7.41 -11.06 -10.67
C VAL A 255 -8.75 -10.80 -10.01
N CYS A 256 -8.87 -9.71 -9.22
CA CYS A 256 -10.14 -9.26 -8.66
C CYS A 256 -10.58 -7.94 -9.30
N SER A 257 -11.91 -7.84 -9.58
CA SER A 257 -12.53 -6.61 -10.07
C SER A 257 -13.98 -6.48 -9.64
N ARG A 258 -14.51 -5.25 -9.61
CA ARG A 258 -15.96 -5.02 -9.53
C ARG A 258 -16.61 -5.42 -10.85
N ILE A 259 -17.75 -6.07 -10.77
CA ILE A 259 -18.44 -6.61 -11.94
C ILE A 259 -18.85 -5.51 -12.93
N GLN A 260 -19.39 -4.38 -12.45
CA GLN A 260 -19.84 -3.27 -13.30
C GLN A 260 -18.66 -2.58 -13.99
N ASP A 261 -17.57 -2.34 -13.24
CA ASP A 261 -16.35 -1.72 -13.77
C ASP A 261 -15.67 -2.60 -14.82
N TYR A 262 -15.74 -3.92 -14.63
CA TYR A 262 -15.17 -4.89 -15.59
C TYR A 262 -16.06 -5.04 -16.84
N LYS A 263 -17.38 -5.11 -16.67
CA LYS A 263 -18.33 -5.17 -17.80
C LYS A 263 -18.25 -3.95 -18.73
N ALA A 264 -17.87 -2.80 -18.18
CA ALA A 264 -17.71 -1.56 -18.96
C ALA A 264 -16.47 -1.56 -19.88
N LEU A 265 -15.58 -2.55 -19.77
CA LEU A 265 -14.38 -2.67 -20.60
C LEU A 265 -14.72 -3.30 -21.95
N SER A 266 -14.07 -2.83 -23.01
CA SER A 266 -14.16 -3.41 -24.35
C SER A 266 -13.26 -4.64 -24.50
N THR A 267 -12.10 -4.64 -23.84
CA THR A 267 -11.16 -5.76 -23.85
C THR A 267 -11.35 -6.64 -22.61
N ARG A 268 -11.38 -7.95 -22.80
CA ARG A 268 -11.49 -8.94 -21.73
C ARG A 268 -10.12 -9.49 -21.35
N LEU A 269 -10.00 -9.99 -20.13
CA LEU A 269 -8.83 -10.76 -19.70
C LEU A 269 -8.87 -12.15 -20.32
N GLN A 270 -7.74 -12.62 -20.84
CA GLN A 270 -7.54 -13.94 -21.41
C GLN A 270 -7.22 -14.96 -20.32
N LEU A 271 -8.24 -15.36 -19.55
CA LEU A 271 -8.11 -16.24 -18.39
C LEU A 271 -8.90 -17.53 -18.59
N GLN A 272 -8.53 -18.58 -17.83
CA GLN A 272 -9.18 -19.91 -17.93
C GLN A 272 -10.57 -19.94 -17.29
N GLY A 273 -10.84 -19.10 -16.29
CA GLY A 273 -12.12 -19.11 -15.62
C GLY A 273 -12.45 -17.81 -14.91
N ALA A 274 -13.72 -17.63 -14.59
CA ALA A 274 -14.23 -16.52 -13.83
C ALA A 274 -15.33 -16.96 -12.86
N ILE A 275 -15.32 -16.37 -11.68
CA ILE A 275 -16.36 -16.52 -10.67
C ILE A 275 -16.86 -15.17 -10.21
N CYS A 276 -18.12 -15.10 -9.79
CA CYS A 276 -18.73 -13.93 -9.18
C CYS A 276 -19.12 -14.24 -7.73
N VAL A 277 -18.62 -13.42 -6.80
CA VAL A 277 -19.03 -13.46 -5.39
C VAL A 277 -20.40 -12.83 -5.30
N GLN A 278 -21.38 -13.59 -4.83
CA GLN A 278 -22.77 -13.20 -4.74
C GLN A 278 -23.04 -12.32 -3.51
N SER A 279 -24.07 -11.48 -3.60
CA SER A 279 -24.62 -10.75 -2.47
C SER A 279 -25.19 -11.70 -1.42
N LEU A 280 -25.25 -11.27 -0.16
CA LEU A 280 -25.87 -12.05 0.92
C LEU A 280 -27.35 -12.22 0.67
N THR A 281 -27.86 -13.41 1.00
CA THR A 281 -29.29 -13.66 1.04
C THR A 281 -29.91 -13.15 2.34
N ASP A 282 -31.22 -12.93 2.35
CA ASP A 282 -31.93 -12.47 3.55
C ASP A 282 -31.78 -13.47 4.71
N GLU A 283 -31.68 -14.77 4.42
CA GLU A 283 -31.44 -15.80 5.42
C GLU A 283 -30.05 -15.67 6.04
N GLN A 284 -29.02 -15.40 5.23
CA GLN A 284 -27.65 -15.21 5.72
C GLN A 284 -27.56 -13.96 6.59
N ILE A 285 -28.25 -12.87 6.20
CA ILE A 285 -28.33 -11.63 6.98
C ILE A 285 -28.99 -11.90 8.33
N LYS A 286 -30.16 -12.58 8.35
CA LYS A 286 -30.86 -12.96 9.57
C LYS A 286 -30.01 -13.84 10.48
N GLN A 287 -29.36 -14.87 9.95
CA GLN A 287 -28.46 -15.74 10.71
C GLN A 287 -27.30 -14.96 11.33
N TYR A 288 -26.66 -14.08 10.55
CA TYR A 288 -25.57 -13.23 11.04
C TYR A 288 -26.03 -12.31 12.19
N LEU A 289 -27.15 -11.60 12.02
CA LEU A 289 -27.68 -10.73 13.06
C LEU A 289 -28.09 -11.49 14.32
N ASN A 290 -28.63 -12.69 14.19
CA ASN A 290 -28.99 -13.56 15.31
C ASN A 290 -27.74 -14.01 16.10
N SER A 291 -26.65 -14.33 15.40
CA SER A 291 -25.38 -14.70 16.04
C SER A 291 -24.68 -13.53 16.74
N ALA A 292 -24.95 -12.30 16.30
CA ALA A 292 -24.36 -11.08 16.86
C ALA A 292 -25.02 -10.57 18.17
N GLY A 293 -26.15 -11.20 18.61
CA GLY A 293 -26.78 -10.96 19.91
C GLY A 293 -27.90 -9.94 19.93
N ASN A 294 -28.51 -9.75 21.12
CA ASN A 294 -29.72 -8.91 21.29
C ASN A 294 -29.48 -7.40 21.19
N GLN A 295 -28.22 -6.96 21.19
CA GLN A 295 -27.89 -5.54 21.09
C GLN A 295 -28.19 -4.94 19.69
N LEU A 296 -28.62 -5.77 18.72
CA LEU A 296 -28.95 -5.38 17.36
C LEU A 296 -30.44 -5.46 17.05
N GLU A 297 -31.32 -5.49 18.07
CA GLU A 297 -32.77 -5.60 17.87
C GLU A 297 -33.35 -4.41 17.07
N ALA A 298 -32.88 -3.18 17.37
CA ALA A 298 -33.23 -2.00 16.61
C ALA A 298 -32.88 -2.10 15.13
N LEU A 299 -31.67 -2.65 14.82
CA LEU A 299 -31.23 -2.85 13.45
C LEU A 299 -32.09 -3.90 12.72
N ARG A 300 -32.49 -4.99 13.41
CA ARG A 300 -33.38 -6.02 12.83
C ARG A 300 -34.71 -5.43 12.46
N THR A 301 -35.34 -4.68 13.40
CA THR A 301 -36.61 -4.03 13.19
C THR A 301 -36.57 -3.02 12.03
N LEU A 302 -35.48 -2.28 11.90
CA LEU A 302 -35.32 -1.31 10.83
C LEU A 302 -35.10 -1.99 9.45
N LEU A 303 -34.31 -3.07 9.41
CA LEU A 303 -34.12 -3.83 8.18
C LEU A 303 -35.41 -4.47 7.66
N GLU A 304 -36.40 -4.75 8.50
CA GLU A 304 -37.70 -5.23 8.07
C GLU A 304 -38.56 -4.15 7.39
N LYS A 305 -38.31 -2.88 7.70
CA LYS A 305 -39.15 -1.75 7.26
C LYS A 305 -38.50 -0.93 6.12
N ASP A 306 -37.18 -0.93 6.01
CA ASP A 306 -36.42 -0.06 5.12
C ASP A 306 -35.71 -0.87 4.02
N THR A 307 -36.27 -0.82 2.81
CA THR A 307 -35.76 -1.54 1.63
C THR A 307 -34.40 -1.05 1.17
N ALA A 308 -34.10 0.25 1.33
CA ALA A 308 -32.79 0.80 0.96
C ALA A 308 -31.69 0.33 1.92
N LEU A 309 -32.03 0.20 3.21
CA LEU A 309 -31.12 -0.36 4.20
C LEU A 309 -30.92 -1.87 4.01
N GLN A 310 -31.99 -2.61 3.64
CA GLN A 310 -31.88 -4.02 3.26
C GLN A 310 -30.92 -4.23 2.11
N GLU A 311 -31.01 -3.41 1.06
CA GLU A 311 -30.11 -3.49 -0.10
C GLU A 311 -28.65 -3.24 0.31
N LEU A 312 -28.40 -2.29 1.19
CA LEU A 312 -27.07 -2.07 1.76
C LEU A 312 -26.58 -3.24 2.61
N ALA A 313 -27.48 -3.91 3.34
CA ALA A 313 -27.13 -5.05 4.19
C ALA A 313 -26.75 -6.31 3.40
N LYS A 314 -27.12 -6.41 2.12
CA LYS A 314 -26.69 -7.52 1.24
C LYS A 314 -25.18 -7.54 1.00
N SER A 315 -24.47 -6.46 1.28
CA SER A 315 -23.02 -6.43 1.25
C SER A 315 -22.44 -6.85 2.61
N PRO A 316 -21.60 -7.89 2.69
CA PRO A 316 -20.94 -8.34 3.92
C PRO A 316 -20.21 -7.23 4.67
N LEU A 317 -19.58 -6.32 3.93
CA LEU A 317 -18.88 -5.18 4.50
C LEU A 317 -19.84 -4.20 5.17
N THR A 318 -20.87 -3.75 4.45
CA THR A 318 -21.84 -2.79 5.01
C THR A 318 -22.61 -3.38 6.16
N LEU A 319 -22.97 -4.66 6.12
CA LEU A 319 -23.59 -5.36 7.24
C LEU A 319 -22.68 -5.36 8.49
N SER A 320 -21.40 -5.64 8.34
CA SER A 320 -20.43 -5.57 9.45
C SER A 320 -20.25 -4.15 9.99
N VAL A 321 -20.29 -3.14 9.14
CA VAL A 321 -20.24 -1.73 9.56
C VAL A 321 -21.53 -1.34 10.28
N MET A 322 -22.72 -1.79 9.81
CA MET A 322 -24.02 -1.56 10.46
C MET A 322 -24.02 -2.13 11.88
N THR A 323 -23.56 -3.37 12.08
CA THR A 323 -23.51 -3.97 13.42
C THR A 323 -22.66 -3.16 14.39
N LEU A 324 -21.51 -2.62 13.93
CA LEU A 324 -20.64 -1.80 14.77
C LEU A 324 -21.15 -0.37 14.98
N ALA A 325 -21.84 0.21 13.99
CA ALA A 325 -22.36 1.57 14.05
C ALA A 325 -23.62 1.68 14.89
N TYR A 326 -24.45 0.63 14.87
CA TYR A 326 -25.79 0.63 15.46
C TYR A 326 -25.92 -0.23 16.70
N GLU A 327 -24.82 -0.84 17.18
CA GLU A 327 -24.78 -1.61 18.43
C GLU A 327 -25.28 -0.77 19.61
N GLY A 328 -26.38 -1.22 20.26
CA GLY A 328 -26.95 -0.58 21.44
C GLY A 328 -27.71 0.73 21.17
N LYS A 329 -28.01 1.08 19.90
CA LYS A 329 -28.84 2.23 19.54
C LYS A 329 -30.33 1.89 19.53
N LEU A 330 -31.19 2.89 19.72
CA LEU A 330 -32.62 2.76 19.59
C LEU A 330 -33.05 2.98 18.13
N VAL A 331 -34.24 2.48 17.76
CA VAL A 331 -34.78 2.61 16.40
C VAL A 331 -34.99 4.11 16.03
N GLU A 332 -35.33 4.95 17.01
CA GLU A 332 -35.54 6.38 16.85
C GLU A 332 -34.26 7.17 16.50
N ASP A 333 -33.09 6.64 16.87
CA ASP A 333 -31.78 7.23 16.59
C ASP A 333 -31.25 6.92 15.17
N LEU A 334 -32.00 6.11 14.40
CA LEU A 334 -31.59 5.66 13.08
C LEU A 334 -32.22 6.52 11.99
N PRO A 335 -31.48 6.90 10.93
CA PRO A 335 -32.00 7.80 9.90
C PRO A 335 -33.07 7.12 9.06
N GLN A 336 -34.12 7.84 8.77
CA GLN A 336 -35.13 7.47 7.78
C GLN A 336 -34.85 8.30 6.51
N THR A 337 -34.21 7.70 5.52
CA THR A 337 -33.97 8.34 4.21
C THR A 337 -34.36 7.38 3.10
N ASN A 338 -34.75 7.91 1.94
CA ASN A 338 -35.16 7.08 0.78
C ASN A 338 -34.01 6.83 -0.20
N SER A 339 -32.78 7.34 0.06
CA SER A 339 -31.65 7.26 -0.82
C SER A 339 -30.58 6.31 -0.26
N ILE A 340 -30.18 5.30 -1.03
CA ILE A 340 -29.11 4.37 -0.69
C ILE A 340 -27.79 5.11 -0.41
N GLU A 341 -27.48 6.17 -1.18
CA GLU A 341 -26.26 6.95 -0.98
C GLU A 341 -26.28 7.77 0.32
N GLU A 342 -27.44 8.30 0.70
CA GLU A 342 -27.59 9.01 1.98
C GLU A 342 -27.50 8.06 3.16
N HIS A 343 -28.12 6.88 3.09
CA HIS A 343 -27.96 5.83 4.09
C HIS A 343 -26.49 5.41 4.23
N ARG A 344 -25.78 5.21 3.11
CA ARG A 344 -24.36 4.87 3.11
C ARG A 344 -23.52 5.96 3.79
N ARG A 345 -23.74 7.22 3.42
CA ARG A 345 -23.03 8.36 4.03
C ARG A 345 -23.31 8.47 5.53
N HIS A 346 -24.56 8.34 5.92
CA HIS A 346 -24.97 8.37 7.33
C HIS A 346 -24.35 7.20 8.11
N LEU A 347 -24.40 5.99 7.55
CA LEU A 347 -23.80 4.79 8.15
C LEU A 347 -22.31 4.99 8.48
N PHE A 348 -21.51 5.48 7.51
CA PHE A 348 -20.10 5.72 7.76
C PHE A 348 -19.86 6.87 8.75
N ASN A 349 -20.66 7.93 8.74
CA ASN A 349 -20.58 8.98 9.74
C ASN A 349 -20.88 8.44 11.15
N THR A 350 -21.94 7.67 11.29
CA THR A 350 -22.32 7.03 12.56
C THR A 350 -21.25 6.05 13.03
N TYR A 351 -20.69 5.26 12.12
CA TYR A 351 -19.57 4.39 12.41
C TYR A 351 -18.37 5.16 12.98
N ILE A 352 -17.98 6.26 12.33
CA ILE A 352 -16.88 7.12 12.78
C ILE A 352 -17.16 7.66 14.20
N GLU A 353 -18.38 8.20 14.44
CA GLU A 353 -18.79 8.69 15.74
C GLU A 353 -18.72 7.60 16.82
N THR A 354 -19.26 6.44 16.54
CA THR A 354 -19.27 5.29 17.47
C THR A 354 -17.84 4.82 17.77
N MET A 355 -16.97 4.78 16.77
CA MET A 355 -15.57 4.38 16.96
C MET A 355 -14.78 5.39 17.80
N PHE A 356 -15.06 6.69 17.68
CA PHE A 356 -14.47 7.71 18.57
C PHE A 356 -15.02 7.64 20.00
N SER A 357 -16.26 7.25 20.19
CA SER A 357 -16.93 7.17 21.51
C SER A 357 -16.62 5.89 22.28
N ARG A 358 -15.96 4.89 21.68
CA ARG A 358 -15.65 3.60 22.32
C ARG A 358 -14.85 3.80 23.61
N LYS A 359 -15.40 3.31 24.74
CA LYS A 359 -14.81 3.45 26.08
C LYS A 359 -13.47 2.69 26.26
N GLN A 360 -13.21 1.64 25.48
CA GLN A 360 -12.01 0.80 25.60
C GLN A 360 -10.72 1.47 25.13
N ALA A 361 -10.77 2.52 24.32
CA ALA A 361 -9.60 3.23 23.86
C ALA A 361 -9.50 4.60 24.53
N LYS A 362 -8.40 4.86 25.26
CA LYS A 362 -8.15 6.18 25.87
C LYS A 362 -8.16 7.27 24.80
N GLN A 363 -8.86 8.38 25.09
CA GLN A 363 -8.86 9.55 24.21
C GLN A 363 -7.49 10.26 24.28
N LYS A 364 -6.60 9.88 23.37
CA LYS A 364 -5.21 10.42 23.31
C LYS A 364 -5.12 11.73 22.52
N TYR A 365 -6.06 11.97 21.61
CA TYR A 365 -6.09 13.13 20.72
C TYR A 365 -7.50 13.72 20.66
N PRO A 366 -7.66 15.06 20.52
CA PRO A 366 -8.96 15.68 20.24
C PRO A 366 -9.56 15.13 18.95
N LYS A 367 -10.87 14.87 18.94
CA LYS A 367 -11.57 14.24 17.81
C LYS A 367 -11.38 15.01 16.50
N GLU A 368 -11.60 16.33 16.54
CA GLU A 368 -11.51 17.19 15.35
C GLU A 368 -10.08 17.15 14.75
N GLN A 369 -9.08 17.07 15.61
CA GLN A 369 -7.69 17.00 15.18
C GLN A 369 -7.36 15.63 14.57
N ALA A 370 -7.82 14.54 15.21
CA ALA A 370 -7.66 13.18 14.68
C ALA A 370 -8.39 13.01 13.35
N MET A 371 -9.59 13.56 13.21
CA MET A 371 -10.36 13.60 11.97
C MET A 371 -9.58 14.29 10.83
N ARG A 372 -9.03 15.48 11.09
CA ARG A 372 -8.22 16.20 10.08
C ARG A 372 -7.05 15.39 9.58
N TRP A 373 -6.35 14.68 10.48
CA TRP A 373 -5.21 13.84 10.10
C TRP A 373 -5.62 12.58 9.32
N LEU A 374 -6.74 11.93 9.69
CA LEU A 374 -7.29 10.79 8.95
C LEU A 374 -7.78 11.20 7.56
N ILE A 375 -8.50 12.31 7.45
CA ILE A 375 -8.97 12.87 6.18
C ILE A 375 -7.78 13.20 5.27
N TRP A 376 -6.74 13.84 5.82
CA TRP A 376 -5.54 14.15 5.05
C TRP A 376 -4.84 12.89 4.55
N LEU A 377 -4.68 11.87 5.42
CA LEU A 377 -4.07 10.59 5.06
C LEU A 377 -4.88 9.89 3.95
N ALA A 378 -6.21 9.79 4.10
CA ALA A 378 -7.10 9.16 3.14
C ALA A 378 -7.03 9.86 1.76
N LYS A 379 -7.08 11.20 1.75
CA LYS A 379 -6.94 11.99 0.52
C LYS A 379 -5.59 11.71 -0.17
N ARG A 380 -4.50 11.59 0.60
CA ARG A 380 -3.17 11.31 0.03
C ARG A 380 -3.05 9.92 -0.55
N LEU A 381 -3.52 8.91 0.17
CA LEU A 381 -3.53 7.53 -0.31
C LEU A 381 -4.35 7.39 -1.59
N SER A 382 -5.54 8.01 -1.62
CA SER A 382 -6.39 8.02 -2.82
C SER A 382 -5.70 8.70 -4.01
N GLN A 383 -5.07 9.87 -3.82
CA GLN A 383 -4.38 10.61 -4.88
C GLN A 383 -3.13 9.90 -5.43
N THR A 384 -2.45 9.12 -4.58
CA THR A 384 -1.24 8.38 -4.97
C THR A 384 -1.53 6.94 -5.37
N SER A 385 -2.82 6.53 -5.38
CA SER A 385 -3.26 5.16 -5.67
C SER A 385 -2.50 4.13 -4.82
N GLN A 386 -2.33 4.43 -3.52
CA GLN A 386 -1.66 3.55 -2.57
C GLN A 386 -2.69 3.00 -1.58
N THR A 387 -2.65 1.69 -1.34
CA THR A 387 -3.49 1.02 -0.34
C THR A 387 -2.80 0.93 1.01
N MET A 388 -1.47 0.78 1.02
CA MET A 388 -0.68 0.67 2.25
C MET A 388 0.14 1.94 2.49
N PHE A 389 0.02 2.51 3.67
CA PHE A 389 0.81 3.63 4.15
C PHE A 389 2.02 3.16 4.95
N LEU A 390 3.21 3.53 4.52
CA LEU A 390 4.47 3.37 5.24
C LEU A 390 4.96 4.75 5.66
N ILE A 391 5.27 4.97 6.95
CA ILE A 391 5.78 6.27 7.42
C ILE A 391 7.08 6.64 6.69
N GLU A 392 7.95 5.67 6.47
CA GLU A 392 9.18 5.82 5.69
C GLU A 392 8.95 6.03 4.18
N GLY A 393 7.72 5.74 3.71
CA GLY A 393 7.27 5.99 2.34
C GLY A 393 6.79 7.41 2.08
N LEU A 394 6.82 8.28 3.08
CA LEU A 394 6.55 9.70 2.90
C LEU A 394 7.55 10.29 1.90
N GLN A 395 7.04 10.99 0.88
CA GLN A 395 7.82 11.55 -0.21
C GLN A 395 7.56 13.06 -0.38
N PRO A 396 8.49 13.83 -0.92
CA PRO A 396 8.28 15.26 -1.21
C PRO A 396 7.13 15.54 -2.18
N THR A 397 6.69 14.55 -2.94
CA THR A 397 5.48 14.61 -3.79
C THR A 397 4.19 14.81 -3.00
N TRP A 398 4.21 14.56 -1.68
CA TRP A 398 3.06 14.76 -0.79
C TRP A 398 2.81 16.23 -0.44
N PHE A 399 3.76 17.14 -0.75
CA PHE A 399 3.55 18.57 -0.61
C PHE A 399 2.53 19.09 -1.63
N GLN A 400 1.64 19.96 -1.16
CA GLN A 400 0.55 20.52 -2.00
C GLN A 400 1.00 21.81 -2.73
N THR A 401 1.84 22.61 -2.10
CA THR A 401 2.19 23.94 -2.58
C THR A 401 3.65 24.04 -3.01
N LYS A 402 3.92 24.96 -3.96
CA LYS A 402 5.29 25.27 -4.38
C LYS A 402 6.13 25.76 -3.20
N THR A 403 5.54 26.55 -2.29
CA THR A 403 6.20 27.08 -1.09
C THR A 403 6.69 25.98 -0.17
N GLN A 404 5.89 24.90 0.07
CA GLN A 404 6.32 23.75 0.87
C GLN A 404 7.53 23.03 0.26
N LYS A 405 7.54 22.88 -1.08
CA LYS A 405 8.67 22.27 -1.81
C LYS A 405 9.94 23.12 -1.70
N ILE A 406 9.82 24.46 -1.77
CA ILE A 406 10.94 25.38 -1.58
C ILE A 406 11.45 25.30 -0.14
N LEU A 407 10.55 25.39 0.85
CA LEU A 407 10.91 25.27 2.27
C LEU A 407 11.62 23.95 2.60
N TYR A 408 11.19 22.85 1.98
CA TYR A 408 11.85 21.56 2.11
C TYR A 408 13.27 21.55 1.54
N ARG A 409 13.49 22.19 0.39
CA ARG A 409 14.83 22.33 -0.22
C ARG A 409 15.75 23.18 0.66
N ILE A 410 15.27 24.33 1.11
CA ILE A 410 16.01 25.22 1.98
C ILE A 410 16.29 24.54 3.33
N GLY A 411 15.30 23.95 3.97
CA GLY A 411 15.48 23.28 5.25
C GLY A 411 16.46 22.11 5.19
N SER A 412 16.39 21.29 4.13
CA SER A 412 17.36 20.20 3.93
C SER A 412 18.77 20.74 3.70
N PHE A 413 18.92 21.82 2.90
CA PHE A 413 20.20 22.46 2.66
C PHE A 413 20.80 23.04 3.95
N LEU A 414 19.99 23.75 4.74
CA LEU A 414 20.43 24.36 6.00
C LEU A 414 20.87 23.30 7.02
N ILE A 415 20.12 22.22 7.20
CA ILE A 415 20.49 21.14 8.12
C ILE A 415 21.78 20.47 7.65
N GLY A 416 21.92 20.18 6.36
CA GLY A 416 23.14 19.60 5.80
C GLY A 416 24.34 20.53 5.89
N GLY A 417 24.14 21.82 5.61
CA GLY A 417 25.14 22.86 5.74
C GLY A 417 25.60 23.05 7.17
N LEU A 418 24.65 23.06 8.14
CA LEU A 418 24.97 23.17 9.56
C LEU A 418 25.79 21.97 10.05
N LEU A 419 25.42 20.75 9.65
CA LEU A 419 26.21 19.56 9.97
C LEU A 419 27.61 19.61 9.35
N GLY A 420 27.72 19.95 8.06
CA GLY A 420 29.00 20.11 7.38
C GLY A 420 29.86 21.23 8.00
N GLY A 421 29.24 22.33 8.37
CA GLY A 421 29.91 23.43 9.04
C GLY A 421 30.40 23.12 10.46
N LEU A 422 29.59 22.40 11.27
CA LEU A 422 30.01 21.95 12.60
C LEU A 422 31.22 21.04 12.53
N ILE A 423 31.24 20.15 11.56
CA ILE A 423 32.33 19.20 11.34
C ILE A 423 33.58 19.94 10.89
N GLY A 424 33.47 20.76 9.84
CA GLY A 424 34.58 21.58 9.35
C GLY A 424 35.12 22.50 10.43
N GLY A 425 34.23 23.11 11.24
CA GLY A 425 34.61 23.94 12.36
C GLY A 425 35.36 23.20 13.46
N LEU A 426 34.87 21.98 13.84
CA LEU A 426 35.53 21.13 14.85
C LEU A 426 36.95 20.77 14.40
N ILE A 427 37.13 20.42 13.13
CA ILE A 427 38.42 20.09 12.53
C ILE A 427 39.34 21.32 12.54
N GLY A 428 38.84 22.47 12.14
CA GLY A 428 39.63 23.73 12.20
C GLY A 428 40.09 24.09 13.60
N LEU A 429 39.29 23.81 14.63
CA LEU A 429 39.66 23.97 16.05
C LEU A 429 40.76 23.00 16.48
N LEU A 430 40.72 21.76 16.01
CA LEU A 430 41.73 20.73 16.35
C LEU A 430 43.05 20.93 15.65
N ASP A 431 43.07 21.58 14.48
CA ASP A 431 44.27 21.79 13.64
C ASP A 431 45.11 23.01 14.08
N GLN A 432 44.65 23.84 15.03
CA GLN A 432 45.32 25.05 15.52
C GLN A 432 45.89 25.97 14.39
N SER A 433 45.49 25.73 13.14
CA SER A 433 45.91 26.48 11.98
C SER A 433 44.88 27.57 11.63
N LYS A 434 45.32 28.60 10.86
CA LYS A 434 44.42 29.64 10.32
C LYS A 434 43.34 29.12 9.38
N SER A 435 43.16 27.78 9.28
CA SER A 435 42.27 27.11 8.35
C SER A 435 40.84 26.87 8.91
N PHE A 436 40.54 27.31 10.15
CA PHE A 436 39.16 27.18 10.69
C PHE A 436 38.11 27.83 9.78
N GLN A 437 38.38 29.05 9.28
CA GLN A 437 37.47 29.74 8.38
C GLN A 437 37.34 29.02 7.03
N LEU A 438 38.44 28.45 6.51
CA LEU A 438 38.44 27.69 5.26
C LEU A 438 37.68 26.37 5.39
N SER A 439 37.86 25.65 6.51
CA SER A 439 37.15 24.39 6.78
C SER A 439 35.65 24.63 6.92
N LEU A 440 35.23 25.69 7.55
CA LEU A 440 33.84 26.12 7.69
C LEU A 440 33.25 26.55 6.33
N LEU A 441 34.03 27.32 5.55
CA LEU A 441 33.65 27.79 4.22
C LEU A 441 33.47 26.67 3.20
N ILE A 442 34.18 25.58 3.35
CA ILE A 442 34.07 24.37 2.50
C ILE A 442 33.00 23.40 3.01
N GLY A 443 32.95 23.17 4.31
CA GLY A 443 32.05 22.19 4.92
C GLY A 443 30.57 22.53 4.75
N VAL A 444 30.20 23.83 4.90
CA VAL A 444 28.81 24.27 4.74
C VAL A 444 28.25 24.01 3.32
N PRO A 445 28.93 24.42 2.22
CA PRO A 445 28.44 24.15 0.88
C PRO A 445 28.43 22.67 0.55
N ILE A 446 29.44 21.90 0.92
CA ILE A 446 29.51 20.46 0.64
C ILE A 446 28.35 19.73 1.34
N GLY A 447 28.14 19.98 2.63
CA GLY A 447 27.04 19.39 3.37
C GLY A 447 25.67 19.78 2.81
N GLY A 448 25.48 21.05 2.46
CA GLY A 448 24.24 21.55 1.87
C GLY A 448 23.98 21.00 0.45
N LEU A 449 24.97 21.08 -0.44
CA LEU A 449 24.85 20.63 -1.83
C LEU A 449 24.66 19.11 -1.96
N SER A 450 25.29 18.34 -1.07
CA SER A 450 25.10 16.87 -1.06
C SER A 450 23.64 16.47 -0.86
N LEU A 451 22.86 17.29 -0.14
CA LEU A 451 21.44 17.06 0.11
C LEU A 451 20.53 17.58 -1.02
N LEU A 452 21.00 18.53 -1.85
CA LEU A 452 20.23 19.07 -2.97
C LEU A 452 20.11 18.07 -4.14
N SER A 453 21.06 17.16 -4.29
CA SER A 453 20.98 16.15 -5.33
C SER A 453 19.83 15.15 -5.05
N GLN A 454 18.98 14.84 -6.05
CA GLN A 454 17.87 13.89 -5.94
C GLN A 454 16.79 14.27 -4.88
N MET A 455 16.32 15.53 -4.88
CA MET A 455 15.24 15.98 -3.97
C MET A 455 13.83 15.48 -4.33
N THR A 456 13.67 14.74 -5.42
CA THR A 456 12.37 14.25 -5.87
C THR A 456 11.92 12.98 -5.14
N GLU A 457 12.86 12.17 -4.67
CA GLU A 457 12.56 10.89 -4.02
C GLU A 457 13.52 10.61 -2.85
N ILE A 458 12.98 10.29 -1.68
CA ILE A 458 13.75 9.86 -0.51
C ILE A 458 13.96 8.35 -0.62
N LYS A 459 15.21 7.92 -0.78
CA LYS A 459 15.59 6.50 -0.83
C LYS A 459 16.22 6.09 0.49
N THR A 460 15.57 5.18 1.22
CA THR A 460 16.14 4.59 2.43
C THR A 460 17.27 3.63 2.05
N VAL A 461 18.35 3.62 2.84
CA VAL A 461 19.43 2.64 2.69
C VAL A 461 19.02 1.34 3.38
N GLU A 462 19.17 0.22 2.67
CA GLU A 462 18.84 -1.12 3.17
C GLU A 462 19.75 -1.50 4.35
N THR A 463 19.34 -2.49 5.14
CA THR A 463 20.17 -3.01 6.24
C THR A 463 21.48 -3.58 5.71
N LEU A 464 22.58 -3.23 6.37
CA LEU A 464 23.91 -3.76 6.01
C LEU A 464 23.98 -5.25 6.32
N LYS A 465 24.49 -6.03 5.36
CA LYS A 465 24.76 -7.47 5.46
C LYS A 465 26.25 -7.70 5.77
N LEU A 466 26.56 -8.95 6.07
CA LEU A 466 27.93 -9.43 6.07
C LEU A 466 28.62 -9.12 4.73
N TRP A 467 29.93 -8.89 4.78
CA TRP A 467 30.80 -8.49 3.70
C TRP A 467 30.67 -9.33 2.42
N SER A 468 30.54 -8.68 1.27
CA SER A 468 30.58 -9.30 -0.07
C SER A 468 31.78 -8.84 -0.85
N TRP A 469 32.76 -9.72 -1.03
CA TRP A 469 33.99 -9.45 -1.82
C TRP A 469 33.72 -9.13 -3.29
N GLN A 470 32.71 -9.73 -3.90
CA GLN A 470 32.36 -9.48 -5.31
C GLN A 470 31.91 -8.03 -5.53
N GLU A 471 31.08 -7.51 -4.63
CA GLU A 471 30.59 -6.13 -4.73
C GLU A 471 31.64 -5.11 -4.30
N ALA A 472 32.41 -5.42 -3.24
CA ALA A 472 33.53 -4.60 -2.84
C ALA A 472 34.53 -4.44 -4.01
N ARG A 473 34.87 -5.54 -4.69
CA ARG A 473 35.77 -5.52 -5.87
C ARG A 473 35.20 -4.71 -7.03
N LYS A 474 33.89 -4.86 -7.34
CA LYS A 474 33.24 -4.11 -8.41
C LYS A 474 33.24 -2.61 -8.15
N LEU A 475 32.91 -2.19 -6.91
CA LEU A 475 32.90 -0.79 -6.53
C LEU A 475 34.32 -0.22 -6.38
N LEU A 476 35.28 -1.02 -5.93
CA LEU A 476 36.69 -0.63 -5.88
C LEU A 476 37.22 -0.39 -7.27
N MET A 477 36.96 -1.25 -8.26
CA MET A 477 37.36 -1.05 -9.65
C MET A 477 36.72 0.21 -10.26
N ASN A 478 35.44 0.44 -10.03
CA ASN A 478 34.78 1.67 -10.45
C ASN A 478 35.34 2.90 -9.71
N GLY A 479 35.63 2.76 -8.42
CA GLY A 479 36.26 3.79 -7.61
C GLY A 479 37.65 4.18 -8.14
N LEU A 480 38.49 3.22 -8.51
CA LEU A 480 39.80 3.46 -9.11
C LEU A 480 39.70 4.34 -10.36
N VAL A 481 38.75 4.09 -11.24
CA VAL A 481 38.54 4.91 -12.45
C VAL A 481 38.08 6.33 -12.12
N VAL A 482 37.09 6.46 -11.23
CA VAL A 482 36.47 7.76 -10.90
C VAL A 482 37.39 8.67 -10.08
N THR A 483 38.22 8.11 -9.20
CA THR A 483 39.09 8.88 -8.30
C THR A 483 40.46 9.23 -8.88
N LEU A 484 40.84 8.68 -10.04
CA LEU A 484 42.12 8.95 -10.68
C LEU A 484 42.41 10.46 -10.91
N PRO A 485 41.47 11.24 -11.49
CA PRO A 485 41.69 12.69 -11.67
C PRO A 485 41.87 13.44 -10.34
N LEU A 486 41.09 13.07 -9.33
CA LEU A 486 41.15 13.69 -8.01
C LEU A 486 42.49 13.42 -7.31
N GLY A 487 42.98 12.19 -7.39
CA GLY A 487 44.29 11.79 -6.85
C GLY A 487 45.45 12.57 -7.49
N LEU A 488 45.42 12.66 -8.81
CA LEU A 488 46.46 13.42 -9.57
C LEU A 488 46.42 14.90 -9.20
N ILE A 489 45.26 15.55 -9.13
CA ILE A 489 45.13 16.97 -8.74
C ILE A 489 45.69 17.19 -7.33
N LEU A 490 45.29 16.36 -6.35
CA LEU A 490 45.78 16.47 -4.98
C LEU A 490 47.28 16.21 -4.86
N GLY A 491 47.85 15.31 -5.65
CA GLY A 491 49.28 15.08 -5.72
C GLY A 491 50.05 16.33 -6.27
N LEU A 492 49.54 16.92 -7.34
CA LEU A 492 50.10 18.13 -7.94
C LEU A 492 50.12 19.32 -6.98
N LEU A 493 49.10 19.43 -6.14
CA LEU A 493 48.97 20.52 -5.18
C LEU A 493 49.88 20.39 -3.94
N ASN A 494 50.22 19.15 -3.54
CA ASN A 494 50.89 18.88 -2.27
C ASN A 494 52.36 18.45 -2.38
N GLY A 495 52.84 18.11 -3.56
CA GLY A 495 54.26 17.73 -3.77
C GLY A 495 55.19 18.89 -4.05
N LYS A 496 56.41 18.88 -3.50
CA LYS A 496 57.45 19.90 -3.76
C LYS A 496 58.16 19.68 -5.09
N ASN A 497 58.46 18.39 -5.42
CA ASN A 497 59.16 17.98 -6.64
C ASN A 497 58.23 17.08 -7.49
N LEU A 498 58.50 16.91 -8.78
CA LEU A 498 57.65 16.15 -9.69
C LEU A 498 57.47 14.68 -9.23
N GLU A 499 58.55 14.03 -8.76
CA GLU A 499 58.51 12.65 -8.24
C GLU A 499 57.58 12.55 -7.02
N LEU A 500 57.67 13.50 -6.07
CA LEU A 500 56.80 13.53 -4.89
C LEU A 500 55.33 13.85 -5.25
N LYS A 501 55.12 14.69 -6.26
CA LYS A 501 53.78 14.99 -6.78
C LYS A 501 53.10 13.76 -7.36
N LEU A 502 53.80 13.01 -8.18
CA LEU A 502 53.29 11.77 -8.78
C LEU A 502 53.08 10.70 -7.72
N PHE A 503 54.02 10.50 -6.81
CA PHE A 503 53.88 9.56 -5.70
C PHE A 503 52.66 9.88 -4.83
N LEU A 504 52.53 11.13 -4.37
CA LEU A 504 51.37 11.54 -3.58
C LEU A 504 50.05 11.44 -4.37
N GLY A 505 50.07 11.72 -5.67
CA GLY A 505 48.94 11.52 -6.56
C GLY A 505 48.43 10.11 -6.60
N VAL A 506 49.31 9.13 -6.74
CA VAL A 506 49.00 7.69 -6.70
C VAL A 506 48.47 7.29 -5.32
N VAL A 507 49.11 7.77 -4.24
CA VAL A 507 48.68 7.48 -2.86
C VAL A 507 47.28 8.01 -2.60
N TYR A 508 46.99 9.27 -2.94
CA TYR A 508 45.67 9.88 -2.78
C TYR A 508 44.61 9.16 -3.64
N TRP A 509 44.98 8.77 -4.86
CA TRP A 509 44.10 7.99 -5.74
C TRP A 509 43.71 6.66 -5.13
N LEU A 510 44.67 5.86 -4.65
CA LEU A 510 44.41 4.57 -4.02
C LEU A 510 43.60 4.69 -2.75
N ILE A 511 43.88 5.71 -1.92
CA ILE A 511 43.13 6.01 -0.71
C ILE A 511 41.66 6.33 -1.04
N ALA A 512 41.44 7.24 -2.00
CA ALA A 512 40.10 7.60 -2.42
C ALA A 512 39.32 6.40 -2.99
N ALA A 513 39.97 5.54 -3.76
CA ALA A 513 39.39 4.30 -4.28
C ALA A 513 39.03 3.30 -3.17
N LEU A 514 39.87 3.13 -2.17
CA LEU A 514 39.59 2.29 -0.99
C LEU A 514 38.42 2.82 -0.16
N ILE A 515 38.38 4.13 0.09
CA ILE A 515 37.30 4.76 0.84
C ILE A 515 35.95 4.64 0.11
N LEU A 516 35.95 4.74 -1.22
CA LEU A 516 34.75 4.54 -2.03
C LEU A 516 34.34 3.07 -2.17
N GLY A 517 35.31 2.16 -2.33
CA GLY A 517 35.06 0.76 -2.63
C GLY A 517 34.71 -0.11 -1.44
N LEU A 518 35.39 0.09 -0.29
CA LEU A 518 35.21 -0.75 0.88
C LEU A 518 33.77 -0.69 1.48
N PRO A 519 33.15 0.49 1.67
CA PRO A 519 31.77 0.53 2.17
C PRO A 519 30.76 -0.15 1.24
N GLY A 520 31.08 -0.24 -0.04
CA GLY A 520 30.24 -0.89 -1.03
C GLY A 520 30.17 -2.42 -0.91
N GLY A 521 31.11 -3.04 -0.19
CA GLY A 521 31.05 -4.46 0.16
C GLY A 521 29.97 -4.79 1.21
N LEU A 522 29.50 -3.79 1.95
CA LEU A 522 28.46 -3.94 2.96
C LEU A 522 27.08 -3.82 2.31
N ARG A 523 26.56 -4.92 1.78
CA ARG A 523 25.19 -4.97 1.22
C ARG A 523 24.18 -5.48 2.22
N GLY A 524 22.93 -5.02 2.07
CA GLY A 524 21.78 -5.54 2.80
C GLY A 524 21.36 -6.94 2.33
N PRO A 525 20.52 -7.64 3.10
CA PRO A 525 19.90 -8.88 2.67
C PRO A 525 19.04 -8.63 1.42
N GLU A 526 18.94 -9.59 0.53
CA GLU A 526 18.12 -9.47 -0.67
C GLU A 526 16.63 -9.26 -0.35
N ILE A 527 16.20 -9.73 0.83
CA ILE A 527 14.87 -9.48 1.37
C ILE A 527 14.98 -8.95 2.80
N GLU A 528 14.67 -7.68 3.00
CA GLU A 528 14.73 -7.03 4.32
C GLU A 528 13.52 -7.39 5.18
N ARG A 529 13.72 -7.80 6.43
CA ARG A 529 12.64 -8.04 7.41
C ARG A 529 12.28 -6.72 8.11
N LYS A 530 11.09 -6.19 7.85
CA LYS A 530 10.53 -5.02 8.54
C LYS A 530 9.33 -5.44 9.38
N THR A 531 9.44 -5.23 10.67
CA THR A 531 8.39 -5.59 11.64
C THR A 531 7.79 -4.39 12.35
N SER A 532 8.51 -3.25 12.34
CA SER A 532 8.08 -2.05 13.05
C SER A 532 7.97 -0.83 12.12
N PRO A 533 7.07 0.12 12.43
CA PRO A 533 6.93 1.37 11.66
C PRO A 533 8.23 2.19 11.70
N ASN A 534 8.58 2.85 10.60
CA ASN A 534 9.74 3.73 10.45
C ASN A 534 11.11 3.02 10.58
N GLN A 535 11.15 1.69 10.52
CA GLN A 535 12.37 0.90 10.67
C GLN A 535 13.41 1.21 9.58
N GLY A 536 12.98 1.49 8.33
CA GLY A 536 13.88 1.82 7.23
C GLY A 536 14.68 3.11 7.46
N ILE A 537 14.05 4.14 8.04
CA ILE A 537 14.76 5.38 8.41
C ILE A 537 15.70 5.15 9.59
N SER A 538 15.27 4.39 10.61
CA SER A 538 16.12 4.03 11.75
C SER A 538 17.36 3.23 11.30
N ASN A 539 17.18 2.26 10.41
CA ASN A 539 18.28 1.50 9.81
C ASN A 539 19.22 2.40 9.00
N SER A 540 18.67 3.33 8.20
CA SER A 540 19.46 4.31 7.45
C SER A 540 20.31 5.18 8.39
N GLY A 541 19.77 5.61 9.54
CA GLY A 541 20.52 6.37 10.56
C GLY A 541 21.66 5.55 11.17
N ARG A 542 21.37 4.31 11.56
CA ARG A 542 22.39 3.39 12.10
C ARG A 542 23.50 3.10 11.09
N ASN A 543 23.13 2.85 9.84
CA ASN A 543 24.07 2.59 8.76
C ASN A 543 24.94 3.83 8.46
N ALA A 544 24.37 5.03 8.54
CA ALA A 544 25.12 6.28 8.39
C ALA A 544 26.24 6.40 9.43
N VAL A 545 25.93 6.06 10.69
CA VAL A 545 26.93 6.06 11.77
C VAL A 545 27.99 4.97 11.53
N ILE A 546 27.59 3.75 11.22
CA ILE A 546 28.52 2.63 10.99
C ILE A 546 29.48 2.92 9.82
N ILE A 547 28.93 3.32 8.67
CA ILE A 547 29.74 3.61 7.48
C ILE A 547 30.63 4.84 7.76
N GLY A 548 30.10 5.84 8.44
CA GLY A 548 30.87 7.02 8.85
C GLY A 548 32.07 6.66 9.75
N LEU A 549 31.84 5.83 10.76
CA LEU A 549 32.92 5.39 11.66
C LEU A 549 33.98 4.54 10.94
N ILE A 550 33.56 3.58 10.10
CA ILE A 550 34.47 2.74 9.33
C ILE A 550 35.33 3.60 8.39
N SER A 551 34.69 4.47 7.60
CA SER A 551 35.40 5.35 6.64
C SER A 551 36.31 6.36 7.36
N GLY A 552 35.87 6.88 8.52
CA GLY A 552 36.65 7.78 9.35
C GLY A 552 37.90 7.09 9.94
N LEU A 553 37.75 5.89 10.49
CA LEU A 553 38.88 5.10 11.03
C LEU A 553 39.90 4.75 9.93
N ILE A 554 39.43 4.36 8.75
CA ILE A 554 40.33 4.11 7.59
C ILE A 554 41.10 5.37 7.23
N GLY A 555 40.43 6.53 7.15
CA GLY A 555 41.08 7.79 6.85
C GLY A 555 42.11 8.22 7.94
N ILE A 556 41.80 8.01 9.22
CA ILE A 556 42.72 8.26 10.33
C ILE A 556 43.97 7.38 10.23
N LEU A 557 43.78 6.07 10.06
CA LEU A 557 44.90 5.10 9.93
C LEU A 557 45.82 5.46 8.78
N ILE A 558 45.28 5.81 7.63
CA ILE A 558 46.03 6.27 6.48
C ILE A 558 46.78 7.57 6.75
N GLY A 559 46.11 8.54 7.43
CA GLY A 559 46.77 9.78 7.81
C GLY A 559 47.94 9.59 8.75
N GLN A 560 47.86 8.64 9.70
CA GLN A 560 48.92 8.25 10.61
C GLN A 560 50.09 7.59 9.86
N LEU A 561 49.81 6.65 8.93
CA LEU A 561 50.83 5.97 8.10
C LEU A 561 51.66 6.95 7.26
N ILE A 562 51.03 8.06 6.78
CA ILE A 562 51.71 9.07 5.98
C ILE A 562 52.41 10.13 6.89
N GLY A 563 52.24 10.06 8.20
CA GLY A 563 52.91 10.95 9.15
C GLY A 563 52.44 12.42 9.12
N LYS A 564 51.28 12.67 8.50
CA LYS A 564 50.71 14.04 8.41
C LYS A 564 49.47 14.19 9.27
N ARG A 565 49.55 14.96 10.35
CA ARG A 565 48.43 15.22 11.29
C ARG A 565 47.17 15.75 10.58
N ASN A 566 47.34 16.58 9.55
CA ASN A 566 46.22 17.14 8.78
C ASN A 566 45.43 16.06 7.99
N LEU A 567 46.06 14.96 7.62
CA LEU A 567 45.38 13.83 6.95
C LEU A 567 44.53 13.01 7.91
N VAL A 568 44.88 12.96 9.20
CA VAL A 568 44.06 12.34 10.25
C VAL A 568 42.72 13.08 10.38
N LEU A 569 42.76 14.42 10.39
CA LEU A 569 41.58 15.27 10.48
C LEU A 569 40.69 15.14 9.21
N LEU A 570 41.34 15.09 8.04
CA LEU A 570 40.67 14.83 6.78
C LEU A 570 39.92 13.49 6.76
N GLY A 571 40.46 12.46 7.44
CA GLY A 571 39.82 11.17 7.60
C GLY A 571 38.48 11.25 8.32
N LEU A 572 38.38 12.08 9.36
CA LEU A 572 37.10 12.33 10.07
C LEU A 572 36.06 12.98 9.15
N ASP A 573 36.47 13.98 8.34
CA ASP A 573 35.57 14.60 7.34
C ASP A 573 35.03 13.58 6.34
N PHE A 574 35.91 12.79 5.75
CA PHE A 574 35.50 11.74 4.84
C PHE A 574 34.53 10.77 5.49
N GLY A 575 34.81 10.32 6.71
CA GLY A 575 33.90 9.43 7.44
C GLY A 575 32.49 9.99 7.54
N LEU A 576 32.36 11.25 7.87
CA LEU A 576 31.04 11.89 8.02
C LEU A 576 30.34 12.13 6.68
N ILE A 577 31.07 12.59 5.65
CA ILE A 577 30.52 12.75 4.30
C ILE A 577 30.03 11.41 3.75
N PHE A 578 30.83 10.34 3.92
CA PHE A 578 30.46 9.00 3.48
C PHE A 578 29.27 8.43 4.25
N GLY A 579 29.21 8.61 5.55
CA GLY A 579 28.06 8.25 6.36
C GLY A 579 26.78 8.96 5.91
N LEU A 580 26.86 10.24 5.61
CA LEU A 580 25.73 11.03 5.12
C LEU A 580 25.28 10.57 3.70
N ILE A 581 26.21 10.42 2.77
CA ILE A 581 25.87 10.15 1.35
C ILE A 581 25.55 8.69 1.11
N PHE A 582 26.39 7.76 1.59
CA PHE A 582 26.30 6.33 1.30
C PHE A 582 25.64 5.54 2.44
N GLY A 583 25.75 6.01 3.68
CA GLY A 583 25.16 5.35 4.84
C GLY A 583 23.67 5.58 5.03
N GLY A 584 23.06 6.53 4.31
CA GLY A 584 21.63 6.84 4.44
C GLY A 584 21.34 8.04 5.32
N GLY A 585 22.35 8.78 5.81
CA GLY A 585 22.16 10.00 6.59
C GLY A 585 21.35 11.05 5.83
N LYS A 586 21.55 11.15 4.52
CA LYS A 586 20.75 11.98 3.62
C LYS A 586 19.25 11.68 3.71
N ALA A 587 18.87 10.40 3.67
CA ALA A 587 17.47 10.00 3.77
C ALA A 587 16.87 10.38 5.13
N CYS A 588 17.64 10.27 6.22
CA CYS A 588 17.20 10.68 7.56
C CYS A 588 16.92 12.17 7.63
N ILE A 589 17.83 13.01 7.12
CA ILE A 589 17.67 14.48 7.14
C ILE A 589 16.48 14.89 6.27
N GLN A 590 16.39 14.35 5.06
CA GLN A 590 15.30 14.65 4.14
C GLN A 590 13.95 14.24 4.72
N HIS A 591 13.84 13.06 5.31
CA HIS A 591 12.62 12.57 5.93
C HIS A 591 12.25 13.36 7.20
N PHE A 592 13.26 13.76 8.01
CA PHE A 592 13.03 14.61 9.17
C PHE A 592 12.49 15.99 8.74
N THR A 593 13.12 16.64 7.76
CA THR A 593 12.68 17.93 7.22
C THR A 593 11.27 17.87 6.66
N LEU A 594 10.96 16.80 5.90
CA LEU A 594 9.62 16.55 5.35
C LEU A 594 8.58 16.44 6.47
N ARG A 595 8.83 15.60 7.48
CA ARG A 595 7.92 15.43 8.61
C ARG A 595 7.74 16.68 9.43
N PHE A 596 8.82 17.42 9.64
CA PHE A 596 8.76 18.70 10.37
C PHE A 596 7.85 19.71 9.66
N ILE A 597 7.95 19.84 8.34
CA ILE A 597 7.09 20.75 7.55
C ILE A 597 5.64 20.28 7.59
N LEU A 598 5.36 18.98 7.44
CA LEU A 598 4.00 18.45 7.50
C LEU A 598 3.39 18.65 8.89
N TYR A 599 4.18 18.45 9.95
CA TYR A 599 3.77 18.72 11.34
C TYR A 599 3.48 20.20 11.59
N SER A 600 4.38 21.10 11.20
CA SER A 600 4.21 22.55 11.39
C SER A 600 3.00 23.13 10.66
N LYS A 601 2.54 22.46 9.58
CA LYS A 601 1.32 22.80 8.85
C LYS A 601 0.07 22.07 9.38
N GLY A 602 0.20 21.28 10.45
CA GLY A 602 -0.92 20.58 11.09
C GLY A 602 -1.45 19.38 10.31
N TYR A 603 -0.75 18.90 9.27
CA TYR A 603 -1.19 17.76 8.46
C TYR A 603 -0.95 16.40 9.14
N ILE A 604 0.07 16.31 9.98
CA ILE A 604 0.40 15.11 10.74
C ILE A 604 0.76 15.47 12.19
N PRO A 605 0.60 14.55 13.17
CA PRO A 605 1.06 14.78 14.54
C PRO A 605 2.58 14.62 14.66
N ARG A 606 3.16 15.12 15.76
CA ARG A 606 4.58 14.98 16.07
C ARG A 606 5.01 13.51 16.12
N ASN A 607 4.25 12.66 16.82
CA ASN A 607 4.47 11.22 16.87
C ASN A 607 3.46 10.50 15.95
N TYR A 608 3.80 10.40 14.66
CA TYR A 608 2.88 9.87 13.67
C TYR A 608 2.62 8.38 13.85
N ALA A 609 3.61 7.57 14.24
CA ALA A 609 3.43 6.15 14.50
C ALA A 609 2.40 5.91 15.61
N HIS A 610 2.50 6.65 16.72
CA HIS A 610 1.58 6.56 17.84
C HIS A 610 0.13 6.95 17.47
N PHE A 611 -0.02 7.92 16.55
CA PHE A 611 -1.34 8.29 16.03
C PHE A 611 -1.93 7.20 15.14
N LEU A 612 -1.13 6.58 14.30
CA LEU A 612 -1.59 5.48 13.44
C LEU A 612 -1.96 4.24 14.26
N ASP A 613 -1.22 3.95 15.33
CA ASP A 613 -1.60 2.91 16.30
C ASP A 613 -2.92 3.27 17.01
N TYR A 614 -3.13 4.55 17.38
CA TYR A 614 -4.41 5.02 17.89
C TYR A 614 -5.55 4.85 16.88
N GLY A 615 -5.31 5.13 15.59
CA GLY A 615 -6.27 4.84 14.51
C GLY A 615 -6.60 3.35 14.40
N THR A 616 -5.64 2.47 14.73
CA THR A 616 -5.85 1.02 14.77
C THR A 616 -6.69 0.60 15.98
N GLU A 617 -6.42 1.16 17.16
CA GLU A 617 -7.23 0.96 18.38
C GLU A 617 -8.70 1.38 18.16
N ARG A 618 -8.95 2.36 17.30
CA ARG A 618 -10.28 2.89 16.92
C ARG A 618 -10.88 2.21 15.69
N ILE A 619 -10.28 1.15 15.17
CA ILE A 619 -10.76 0.37 14.01
C ILE A 619 -10.95 1.24 12.74
N PHE A 620 -10.21 2.33 12.59
CA PHE A 620 -10.13 3.08 11.33
C PHE A 620 -9.04 2.53 10.44
N LEU A 621 -7.94 2.10 11.05
CA LEU A 621 -6.76 1.58 10.40
C LEU A 621 -6.47 0.16 10.86
N GLN A 622 -5.69 -0.56 10.08
CA GLN A 622 -5.19 -1.88 10.37
C GLN A 622 -3.67 -1.90 10.16
N LYS A 623 -2.94 -2.46 11.12
CA LYS A 623 -1.47 -2.53 11.05
C LYS A 623 -1.06 -3.78 10.29
N VAL A 624 -0.30 -3.59 9.22
CA VAL A 624 0.14 -4.64 8.30
C VAL A 624 1.65 -4.56 8.15
N GLY A 625 2.38 -5.49 8.75
CA GLY A 625 3.84 -5.43 8.79
C GLY A 625 4.32 -4.12 9.47
N GLY A 626 5.16 -3.36 8.77
CA GLY A 626 5.60 -2.02 9.22
C GLY A 626 4.73 -0.85 8.76
N GLY A 627 3.59 -1.12 8.12
CA GLY A 627 2.68 -0.12 7.55
C GLY A 627 1.27 -0.16 8.13
N TYR A 628 0.40 0.66 7.55
CA TYR A 628 -1.00 0.79 7.93
C TYR A 628 -1.87 0.84 6.69
N ILE A 629 -3.07 0.24 6.75
CA ILE A 629 -4.12 0.32 5.74
C ILE A 629 -5.40 0.79 6.40
N PHE A 630 -6.29 1.43 5.67
CA PHE A 630 -7.67 1.60 6.15
C PHE A 630 -8.34 0.24 6.24
N VAL A 631 -9.19 0.02 7.25
CA VAL A 631 -9.86 -1.27 7.49
C VAL A 631 -10.57 -1.77 6.24
N HIS A 632 -11.11 -0.82 5.42
CA HIS A 632 -11.64 -1.13 4.09
C HIS A 632 -11.63 0.10 3.18
N ARG A 633 -11.67 -0.15 1.88
CA ARG A 633 -11.57 0.86 0.83
C ARG A 633 -12.67 1.92 0.90
N MET A 634 -13.93 1.52 1.13
CA MET A 634 -15.05 2.47 1.20
C MET A 634 -14.90 3.48 2.34
N LEU A 635 -14.30 3.08 3.48
CA LEU A 635 -13.99 4.02 4.57
C LEU A 635 -12.91 5.03 4.17
N LEU A 636 -11.86 4.58 3.47
CA LEU A 636 -10.85 5.47 2.90
C LEU A 636 -11.48 6.49 1.95
N GLU A 637 -12.34 6.03 1.04
CA GLU A 637 -13.05 6.88 0.08
C GLU A 637 -13.95 7.88 0.78
N HIS A 638 -14.68 7.45 1.82
CA HIS A 638 -15.53 8.32 2.63
C HIS A 638 -14.73 9.43 3.33
N PHE A 639 -13.61 9.11 4.00
CA PHE A 639 -12.72 10.11 4.57
C PHE A 639 -12.12 11.05 3.50
N ALA A 640 -11.77 10.53 2.32
CA ALA A 640 -11.24 11.35 1.23
C ALA A 640 -12.28 12.34 0.67
N GLN A 641 -13.57 11.94 0.61
CA GLN A 641 -14.68 12.80 0.18
C GLN A 641 -14.98 13.91 1.19
N MET A 642 -14.87 13.67 2.50
CA MET A 642 -15.01 14.70 3.53
C MET A 642 -14.05 15.88 3.31
N ALA A 643 -12.87 15.65 2.69
CA ALA A 643 -11.92 16.71 2.36
C ALA A 643 -12.44 17.69 1.30
N SER A 644 -13.36 17.29 0.42
CA SER A 644 -13.92 18.15 -0.63
C SER A 644 -15.04 19.04 -0.11
N VAL A 645 -15.79 18.58 0.86
CA VAL A 645 -16.89 19.35 1.49
C VAL A 645 -16.35 20.48 2.37
N SER A 646 -15.24 20.25 3.09
CA SER A 646 -14.62 21.27 3.95
C SER A 646 -13.96 22.43 3.18
N VAL A 647 -13.61 22.24 1.89
CA VAL A 647 -13.03 23.31 1.05
C VAL A 647 -14.12 24.24 0.50
N GLN A 648 -15.36 23.77 0.33
CA GLN A 648 -16.46 24.60 -0.12
C GLN A 648 -17.05 25.50 0.97
N SER A 649 -16.87 25.16 2.25
CA SER A 649 -17.34 25.94 3.39
C SER A 649 -16.37 27.05 3.85
N THR A 650 -15.17 27.14 3.31
CA THR A 650 -14.16 28.17 3.66
C THR A 650 -14.09 29.35 2.70
N THR A 651 -14.98 29.45 1.72
CA THR A 651 -15.18 30.65 0.89
C THR A 651 -16.40 31.44 1.32
N VAL A 652 -16.45 31.88 2.58
CA VAL A 652 -17.31 32.96 3.04
C VAL A 652 -16.40 34.18 3.24
N PRO A 653 -16.73 35.35 2.65
CA PRO A 653 -15.88 36.55 2.79
C PRO A 653 -15.85 37.02 4.23
N ASN A 654 -14.70 37.55 4.65
CA ASN A 654 -14.47 38.23 5.92
C ASN A 654 -15.67 39.13 6.31
N LEU A 655 -16.40 38.73 7.34
CA LEU A 655 -17.21 39.66 8.10
C LEU A 655 -16.25 40.41 9.05
N GLN A 656 -16.07 41.68 8.77
CA GLN A 656 -15.43 42.64 9.66
C GLN A 656 -16.07 42.61 11.02
N PHE A 657 -15.28 42.46 12.06
CA PHE A 657 -15.66 42.71 13.44
C PHE A 657 -16.11 44.14 13.56
N ILE A 658 -17.42 44.38 13.75
CA ILE A 658 -17.97 45.65 14.23
C ILE A 658 -17.99 45.57 15.75
N ASP A 659 -17.25 46.52 16.32
CA ASP A 659 -17.11 46.76 17.75
C ASP A 659 -18.51 47.04 18.39
N ARG A 660 -18.89 46.26 19.38
CA ARG A 660 -20.05 46.52 20.20
C ARG A 660 -19.72 47.54 21.29
N ASN A 661 -19.89 48.80 20.97
CA ASN A 661 -20.14 49.85 21.98
C ASN A 661 -20.74 51.04 21.26
N ASN A 662 -22.06 51.06 21.20
CA ASN A 662 -22.92 52.24 21.22
C ASN A 662 -24.34 51.87 20.76
N ALA A 663 -25.22 51.65 21.72
CA ALA A 663 -26.66 51.69 21.51
C ALA A 663 -27.15 53.14 21.58
N PRO A 664 -28.10 53.55 20.77
CA PRO A 664 -29.29 54.20 21.33
C PRO A 664 -30.61 53.63 20.80
N SER A 665 -31.48 53.42 21.79
CA SER A 665 -32.94 53.56 21.88
C SER A 665 -33.84 53.52 20.62
N GLU A 666 -34.82 52.62 20.69
CA GLU A 666 -36.09 52.65 19.95
C GLU A 666 -36.80 54.03 20.00
N PRO A 667 -37.62 54.35 18.95
CA PRO A 667 -39.05 54.42 19.20
C PRO A 667 -39.96 53.89 18.06
N ASP A 668 -41.03 53.33 18.53
CA ASP A 668 -42.47 53.36 18.15
C ASP A 668 -42.95 53.27 16.69
N LEU A 669 -43.94 52.38 16.61
CA LEU A 669 -44.93 52.15 15.57
C LEU A 669 -45.75 53.37 15.20
N THR A 670 -46.06 53.61 13.94
CA THR A 670 -47.42 53.64 13.35
C THR A 670 -47.41 54.19 11.91
N ASN A 671 -48.25 53.54 11.09
CA ASN A 671 -49.06 54.02 9.94
C ASN A 671 -48.52 54.03 8.50
N VAL A 672 -49.05 53.06 7.75
CA VAL A 672 -49.87 53.18 6.50
C VAL A 672 -49.33 54.01 5.32
N GLY A 673 -49.20 53.32 4.17
CA GLY A 673 -49.23 53.98 2.87
C GLY A 673 -48.64 53.19 1.72
N ASN A 674 -49.51 52.60 0.90
CA ASN A 674 -49.31 52.01 -0.39
C ASN A 674 -48.40 52.84 -1.33
N SER A 675 -47.43 52.23 -1.98
CA SER A 675 -47.32 52.28 -3.43
C SER A 675 -46.13 51.42 -3.93
N ALA A 676 -46.39 50.75 -4.99
CA ALA A 676 -45.55 49.79 -5.69
C ALA A 676 -44.24 50.43 -6.24
N SER A 677 -43.11 49.79 -5.97
CA SER A 677 -41.97 49.72 -6.92
C SER A 677 -41.09 48.51 -6.53
N GLN A 678 -41.00 47.57 -7.45
CA GLN A 678 -40.18 46.37 -7.34
C GLN A 678 -38.69 46.74 -7.27
N PRO A 679 -37.88 46.08 -6.41
CA PRO A 679 -36.46 46.06 -6.60
C PRO A 679 -36.09 44.93 -7.58
N GLN A 680 -35.39 45.29 -8.65
CA GLN A 680 -34.79 44.36 -9.58
C GLN A 680 -33.78 43.47 -8.85
N THR A 681 -34.14 42.22 -8.69
CA THR A 681 -33.18 41.16 -8.29
C THR A 681 -32.27 40.86 -9.44
N LEU A 682 -30.98 41.06 -9.28
CA LEU A 682 -29.90 40.57 -10.13
C LEU A 682 -30.01 39.04 -10.30
N VAL A 683 -30.50 38.61 -11.44
CA VAL A 683 -30.52 37.19 -11.86
C VAL A 683 -29.10 36.79 -12.13
N LYS A 684 -28.55 35.93 -11.30
CA LYS A 684 -27.29 35.21 -11.59
C LYS A 684 -27.49 34.39 -12.85
N ASN A 685 -26.72 34.68 -13.90
CA ASN A 685 -26.71 33.95 -15.18
C ASN A 685 -26.32 32.48 -14.97
N HIS A 686 -27.32 31.62 -14.81
CA HIS A 686 -27.16 30.17 -14.87
C HIS A 686 -27.96 29.64 -16.07
N ILE A 687 -27.43 28.61 -16.74
CA ILE A 687 -28.12 27.88 -17.79
C ILE A 687 -28.84 26.69 -17.16
N VAL A 688 -30.16 26.67 -17.21
CA VAL A 688 -30.98 25.57 -16.72
C VAL A 688 -31.02 24.46 -17.76
N CYS A 689 -30.70 23.24 -17.38
CA CYS A 689 -30.78 22.10 -18.25
C CYS A 689 -32.25 21.74 -18.57
N THR A 690 -32.59 21.69 -19.84
CA THR A 690 -33.97 21.38 -20.29
C THR A 690 -34.39 19.93 -20.01
N ASN A 691 -33.45 19.03 -19.77
CA ASN A 691 -33.71 17.61 -19.54
C ASN A 691 -33.89 17.28 -18.04
N CYS A 692 -33.12 17.90 -17.14
CA CYS A 692 -33.12 17.52 -15.73
C CYS A 692 -33.31 18.70 -14.75
N GLY A 693 -33.53 19.92 -15.26
CA GLY A 693 -33.78 21.13 -14.44
C GLY A 693 -32.55 21.65 -13.67
N ASN A 694 -31.36 21.07 -13.84
CA ASN A 694 -30.17 21.46 -13.10
C ASN A 694 -29.59 22.79 -13.57
N ASN A 695 -29.25 23.69 -12.62
CA ASN A 695 -28.62 24.98 -12.90
C ASN A 695 -27.10 24.76 -13.16
N ASN A 696 -26.63 25.20 -14.32
CA ASN A 696 -25.25 25.05 -14.73
C ASN A 696 -24.57 26.41 -14.94
N PRO A 697 -23.27 26.55 -14.67
CA PRO A 697 -22.51 27.74 -15.01
C PRO A 697 -22.58 28.09 -16.50
N PRO A 698 -22.54 29.36 -16.91
CA PRO A 698 -22.76 29.79 -18.29
C PRO A 698 -21.65 29.36 -19.28
N ASN A 699 -20.50 28.92 -18.76
CA ASN A 699 -19.36 28.41 -19.53
C ASN A 699 -19.44 26.90 -19.82
N PHE A 700 -20.43 26.18 -19.28
CA PHE A 700 -20.56 24.74 -19.51
C PHE A 700 -21.22 24.47 -20.88
N LYS A 701 -20.69 23.49 -21.62
CA LYS A 701 -21.26 23.00 -22.88
C LYS A 701 -22.26 21.86 -22.66
N PHE A 702 -22.15 21.15 -21.55
CA PHE A 702 -22.99 20.01 -21.19
C PHE A 702 -23.45 20.15 -19.74
N CYS A 703 -24.63 19.63 -19.43
CA CYS A 703 -25.15 19.60 -18.08
C CYS A 703 -24.27 18.75 -17.15
N SER A 704 -23.88 19.31 -16.02
CA SER A 704 -23.03 18.64 -15.01
C SER A 704 -23.71 17.45 -14.33
N LYS A 705 -25.06 17.34 -14.43
CA LYS A 705 -25.83 16.28 -13.78
C LYS A 705 -26.21 15.13 -14.72
N CYS A 706 -26.61 15.44 -15.98
CA CYS A 706 -27.15 14.43 -16.90
C CYS A 706 -26.42 14.36 -18.25
N GLY A 707 -25.35 15.14 -18.48
CA GLY A 707 -24.59 15.14 -19.70
C GLY A 707 -25.27 15.73 -20.93
N THR A 708 -26.52 16.22 -20.82
CA THR A 708 -27.26 16.80 -21.95
C THR A 708 -26.60 18.10 -22.43
N PRO A 709 -26.45 18.33 -23.77
CA PRO A 709 -25.91 19.60 -24.28
C PRO A 709 -26.75 20.80 -23.83
N LEU A 710 -26.09 21.85 -23.35
CA LEU A 710 -26.75 23.08 -22.92
C LEU A 710 -26.81 24.07 -24.07
N ILE A 711 -28.03 24.46 -24.45
CA ILE A 711 -28.26 25.45 -25.50
C ILE A 711 -28.12 26.82 -24.85
N LYS A 712 -27.15 27.63 -25.31
CA LYS A 712 -27.03 29.02 -24.87
C LYS A 712 -28.15 29.82 -25.53
N PRO A 713 -28.92 30.63 -24.82
CA PRO A 713 -29.83 31.56 -25.43
C PRO A 713 -29.00 32.51 -26.33
N SER A 714 -29.31 32.55 -27.60
CA SER A 714 -28.82 33.56 -28.52
C SER A 714 -29.23 34.94 -28.02
N ILE A 715 -28.25 35.80 -27.73
CA ILE A 715 -28.44 37.21 -27.39
C ILE A 715 -28.94 37.96 -28.64
#